data_9d791c23d50068fdd6bb2e5fb7fa0d69
#
_entry.id   9d791c23d50068fdd6bb2e5fb7fa0d69
#
_cell.length_a   1.000
_cell.length_b   1.000
_cell.length_c   1.000
_cell.angle_alpha   90.00
_cell.angle_beta   90.00
_cell.angle_gamma   90.00
#
_symmetry.space_group_name_H-M   'P 1'
#
loop_
_entity.id
_entity.type
_entity.pdbx_description
1 polymer ?
#
loop_
_entity_poly.entity_id
_entity_poly.type
_entity_poly.pdbx_seq_one_letter_code
_entity_poly.pdbx_strand_id
1 'polypeptide(L)'
;PSRNSILITEQKGKIWILPDDLTQAEPEKQLFADFGASHEPFESSFSLCFHPDFETNREVFVFYRTTEKPEDDGTRISRFRTFEDRFALDPATEEILLTFRSGGHNGGHLGFGPDGMLYILAGDSEVPSPPDPLNTGQDISDLLSSVLRIDVDKRDEGKTYAIPTDNPFLEVPNARPEVWAYGLRNPWKLCFHPDTGDLWVGDVGWELWEMIYRVERGSNFGWSIVEAVQPIKVNQSPGPSPISPAAAMHPHTEFASITGGYVYKSDRLPGLKGQYLYGDFVTGQLWGLQLDGSEVKGKQFLADTRKQIVSFGQAADGEVIFLDWPDHQHLYRLVENSIEDRSGQFPTKLSEAGFFKNLTEPQSADGVHKFKIKGSMWHDGATAERWIGIPDKVTIIAKNGPFAEIPTDTVLAKNLSRDKRLLETQILHYDGSAWQGYSYAWNEAQTDAELVGAEGKTVEIDGKPWTFHSRTECARCHNIASDFRLAFHPGQLDLGGQLEEFLQLGLINDRFVENAQQQPSAEVANEDAPLDLRARTWLSANCAHCHRNRGGGSVTMKLDLEVALNEMDAIDLDPEKGGFGITDPKIIAPGAPHRSVLYYRSVTPGIGHMPMIGARTVDPEGAKVLHEWISSLAQTPTPEPGLKNVESALQLAHLIRTGEISGDEAAGWIKKARDSANPIISGLFTEF
;
A
#
# COMPACT_ATOMS: atom_id res chain seq x y z
N PRO A 1 37.70 7.19 -0.30
CA PRO A 1 37.24 6.05 0.45
C PRO A 1 37.95 4.83 -0.08
N SER A 2 38.40 3.96 0.81
CA SER A 2 38.75 2.63 0.31
C SER A 2 37.50 2.12 -0.41
N ARG A 3 37.66 1.49 -1.58
CA ARG A 3 36.52 0.88 -2.34
C ARG A 3 35.78 -0.21 -1.57
N ASN A 4 36.01 -0.32 -0.27
CA ASN A 4 35.61 -1.39 0.64
C ASN A 4 34.71 -0.84 1.77
N SER A 5 33.80 0.08 1.47
CA SER A 5 32.88 0.61 2.47
C SER A 5 31.46 0.75 1.91
N ILE A 6 30.49 0.39 2.72
CA ILE A 6 29.06 0.61 2.46
C ILE A 6 28.59 1.80 3.29
N LEU A 7 27.87 2.73 2.66
CA LEU A 7 27.24 3.84 3.37
C LEU A 7 25.75 3.60 3.51
N ILE A 8 25.22 3.87 4.70
CA ILE A 8 23.79 3.75 5.01
C ILE A 8 23.27 5.10 5.49
N THR A 9 22.22 5.58 4.84
CA THR A 9 21.52 6.81 5.21
C THR A 9 20.29 6.46 6.04
N GLU A 10 20.25 6.94 7.30
CA GLU A 10 19.04 6.91 8.12
C GLU A 10 18.15 8.13 7.77
N GLN A 11 16.84 7.94 7.69
CA GLN A 11 15.91 9.06 7.43
C GLN A 11 16.07 10.23 8.43
N LYS A 12 16.45 9.93 9.67
CA LYS A 12 16.71 10.95 10.72
C LYS A 12 18.03 11.70 10.56
N GLY A 13 18.74 11.49 9.47
CA GLY A 13 19.91 12.30 9.07
C GLY A 13 21.27 11.74 9.41
N LYS A 14 21.38 10.64 10.12
CA LYS A 14 22.67 10.00 10.31
C LYS A 14 23.05 9.19 9.08
N ILE A 15 24.31 9.31 8.68
CA ILE A 15 24.92 8.52 7.62
C ILE A 15 26.08 7.74 8.22
N TRP A 16 26.03 6.42 8.07
CA TRP A 16 27.01 5.50 8.64
C TRP A 16 27.89 4.89 7.57
N ILE A 17 29.16 4.66 7.92
CA ILE A 17 30.13 3.89 7.15
C ILE A 17 30.23 2.51 7.80
N LEU A 18 30.10 1.47 7.00
CA LEU A 18 30.37 0.08 7.37
C LEU A 18 31.46 -0.49 6.45
N PRO A 19 32.28 -1.45 6.93
CA PRO A 19 33.18 -2.18 6.04
C PRO A 19 32.36 -2.98 5.01
N ASP A 20 32.86 -3.06 3.78
CA ASP A 20 32.29 -3.91 2.73
C ASP A 20 32.74 -5.38 2.93
N ASP A 21 32.47 -5.90 4.12
CA ASP A 21 32.68 -7.29 4.49
C ASP A 21 31.36 -7.92 4.88
N LEU A 22 30.67 -8.49 3.89
CA LEU A 22 29.36 -9.10 4.05
C LEU A 22 29.37 -10.42 4.84
N THR A 23 30.51 -10.80 5.42
CA THR A 23 30.63 -11.98 6.29
C THR A 23 30.50 -11.63 7.76
N GLN A 24 30.63 -10.36 8.14
CA GLN A 24 30.52 -9.88 9.52
C GLN A 24 29.06 -9.75 9.93
N ALA A 25 28.68 -10.39 11.02
CA ALA A 25 27.31 -10.29 11.57
C ALA A 25 27.06 -8.92 12.25
N GLU A 26 28.10 -8.34 12.89
CA GLU A 26 28.04 -7.04 13.57
C GLU A 26 29.25 -6.18 13.17
N PRO A 27 29.21 -5.54 11.99
CA PRO A 27 30.31 -4.72 11.53
C PRO A 27 30.43 -3.44 12.38
N GLU A 28 31.66 -3.01 12.65
CA GLU A 28 31.92 -1.72 13.30
C GLU A 28 31.47 -0.59 12.39
N LYS A 29 30.54 0.27 12.88
CA LYS A 29 30.03 1.42 12.14
C LYS A 29 30.72 2.71 12.58
N GLN A 30 31.04 3.57 11.61
CA GLN A 30 31.59 4.90 11.83
C GLN A 30 30.60 5.96 11.34
N LEU A 31 30.51 7.08 12.05
CA LEU A 31 29.65 8.19 11.63
C LEU A 31 30.31 8.96 10.48
N PHE A 32 29.64 9.04 9.32
CA PHE A 32 30.05 9.86 8.17
C PHE A 32 29.48 11.27 8.24
N ALA A 33 28.20 11.40 8.61
CA ALA A 33 27.50 12.68 8.77
C ALA A 33 26.34 12.56 9.75
N ASP A 34 25.93 13.69 10.34
CA ASP A 34 24.71 13.83 11.13
C ASP A 34 23.98 15.11 10.72
N PHE A 35 23.08 14.98 9.76
CA PHE A 35 22.26 16.09 9.25
C PHE A 35 21.28 16.60 10.29
N GLY A 36 20.72 15.74 11.13
CA GLY A 36 19.84 16.13 12.21
C GLY A 36 20.50 17.06 13.23
N ALA A 37 21.84 16.98 13.37
CA ALA A 37 22.60 17.84 14.26
C ALA A 37 23.17 19.09 13.57
N SER A 38 23.35 19.08 12.24
CA SER A 38 24.08 20.14 11.51
C SER A 38 23.22 21.02 10.63
N HIS A 39 21.97 20.62 10.29
CA HIS A 39 21.09 21.30 9.35
C HIS A 39 19.70 21.50 9.97
N GLU A 40 19.51 22.57 10.68
CA GLU A 40 18.15 22.94 11.14
C GLU A 40 17.55 24.02 10.23
N PRO A 41 16.26 23.89 9.86
CA PRO A 41 15.31 22.82 10.22
C PRO A 41 15.40 21.60 9.26
N PHE A 42 15.98 20.51 9.73
CA PHE A 42 16.07 19.24 9.01
C PHE A 42 14.82 18.37 9.24
N GLU A 43 14.34 17.69 8.21
CA GLU A 43 13.23 16.74 8.32
C GLU A 43 13.67 15.28 8.07
N SER A 44 14.25 15.01 6.90
CA SER A 44 14.65 13.65 6.53
C SER A 44 15.71 13.64 5.42
N SER A 45 16.53 12.58 5.37
CA SER A 45 17.46 12.29 4.27
C SER A 45 17.04 11.01 3.53
N PHE A 46 17.29 10.97 2.22
CA PHE A 46 16.86 9.88 1.35
C PHE A 46 18.01 9.13 0.70
N SER A 47 18.97 9.84 0.12
CA SER A 47 20.09 9.20 -0.55
C SER A 47 21.32 10.10 -0.62
N LEU A 48 22.44 9.46 -0.88
CA LEU A 48 23.70 10.15 -1.22
C LEU A 48 24.40 9.41 -2.36
N CYS A 49 25.22 10.13 -3.10
CA CYS A 49 26.20 9.53 -4.01
C CYS A 49 27.51 10.31 -4.01
N PHE A 50 28.59 9.65 -4.41
CA PHE A 50 29.90 10.24 -4.57
C PHE A 50 30.09 10.66 -6.01
N HIS A 51 30.84 11.75 -6.21
CA HIS A 51 31.29 12.13 -7.54
C HIS A 51 32.15 11.01 -8.17
N PRO A 52 32.06 10.76 -9.48
CA PRO A 52 32.93 9.77 -10.15
C PRO A 52 34.40 9.97 -9.88
N ASP A 53 34.87 11.24 -9.83
CA ASP A 53 36.24 11.62 -9.52
C ASP A 53 36.47 11.97 -8.03
N PHE A 54 35.72 11.32 -7.13
CA PHE A 54 35.74 11.59 -5.68
C PHE A 54 37.16 11.58 -5.08
N GLU A 55 38.04 10.69 -5.54
CA GLU A 55 39.40 10.61 -5.07
C GLU A 55 40.16 11.93 -5.25
N THR A 56 39.77 12.74 -6.25
CA THR A 56 40.38 14.02 -6.58
C THR A 56 39.64 15.20 -5.95
N ASN A 57 38.30 15.24 -6.09
CA ASN A 57 37.52 16.42 -5.71
C ASN A 57 36.83 16.28 -4.33
N ARG A 58 36.73 15.07 -3.78
CA ARG A 58 36.07 14.74 -2.50
C ARG A 58 34.61 15.18 -2.41
N GLU A 59 33.92 15.27 -3.54
CA GLU A 59 32.54 15.75 -3.59
C GLU A 59 31.55 14.64 -3.35
N VAL A 60 30.51 14.96 -2.53
CA VAL A 60 29.41 14.09 -2.15
C VAL A 60 28.11 14.85 -2.38
N PHE A 61 27.12 14.19 -2.96
CA PHE A 61 25.82 14.77 -3.23
C PHE A 61 24.79 14.12 -2.33
N VAL A 62 23.92 14.92 -1.73
CA VAL A 62 22.93 14.46 -0.75
C VAL A 62 21.56 15.00 -1.12
N PHE A 63 20.56 14.11 -1.09
CA PHE A 63 19.14 14.43 -1.20
C PHE A 63 18.54 14.44 0.20
N TYR A 64 18.01 15.58 0.64
CA TYR A 64 17.36 15.71 1.94
C TYR A 64 16.21 16.71 1.93
N ARG A 65 15.39 16.68 2.99
CA ARG A 65 14.23 17.55 3.17
C ARG A 65 14.39 18.45 4.40
N THR A 66 13.79 19.62 4.28
CA THR A 66 13.71 20.63 5.35
C THR A 66 12.26 21.07 5.56
N THR A 67 11.93 21.57 6.75
CA THR A 67 10.61 22.11 7.08
C THR A 67 10.52 23.63 6.95
N GLU A 68 11.56 24.30 6.48
CA GLU A 68 11.64 25.78 6.47
C GLU A 68 10.64 26.40 5.49
N LYS A 69 10.55 25.88 4.27
CA LYS A 69 9.64 26.34 3.21
C LYS A 69 9.23 25.16 2.34
N PRO A 70 8.38 24.25 2.83
CA PRO A 70 8.06 23.02 2.11
C PRO A 70 7.46 23.27 0.73
N GLU A 71 6.80 24.42 0.50
CA GLU A 71 6.18 24.76 -0.78
C GLU A 71 7.21 25.09 -1.89
N ASP A 72 8.35 25.66 -1.54
CA ASP A 72 9.32 26.18 -2.50
C ASP A 72 10.71 25.53 -2.38
N ASP A 73 11.15 25.23 -1.15
CA ASP A 73 12.50 24.81 -0.80
C ASP A 73 12.48 23.70 0.27
N GLY A 74 11.47 22.84 0.19
CA GLY A 74 11.34 21.73 1.13
C GLY A 74 12.27 20.56 0.81
N THR A 75 12.63 20.37 -0.46
CA THR A 75 13.60 19.38 -0.93
C THR A 75 14.87 20.07 -1.39
N ARG A 76 16.02 19.58 -0.95
CA ARG A 76 17.33 20.08 -1.34
C ARG A 76 18.22 18.99 -1.90
N ILE A 77 18.87 19.29 -3.01
CA ILE A 77 19.98 18.54 -3.57
C ILE A 77 21.23 19.38 -3.37
N SER A 78 22.10 18.95 -2.48
CA SER A 78 23.29 19.72 -2.13
C SER A 78 24.56 18.93 -2.40
N ARG A 79 25.60 19.66 -2.84
CA ARG A 79 26.98 19.19 -2.95
C ARG A 79 27.71 19.55 -1.67
N PHE A 80 28.46 18.59 -1.15
CA PHE A 80 29.36 18.73 0.00
C PHE A 80 30.76 18.23 -0.36
N ARG A 81 31.73 18.48 0.50
CA ARG A 81 33.04 17.83 0.47
C ARG A 81 33.33 17.11 1.78
N THR A 82 34.15 16.07 1.70
CA THR A 82 34.65 15.45 2.92
C THR A 82 35.79 16.29 3.51
N PHE A 83 36.01 16.18 4.81
CA PHE A 83 37.19 16.75 5.46
C PHE A 83 38.50 16.26 4.78
N GLU A 84 39.56 17.05 4.89
CA GLU A 84 40.87 16.68 4.32
C GLU A 84 41.59 15.59 5.11
N ASP A 85 41.38 15.60 6.42
CA ASP A 85 42.12 14.77 7.40
C ASP A 85 41.37 13.51 7.80
N ARG A 86 40.08 13.37 7.42
CA ARG A 86 39.23 12.22 7.77
C ARG A 86 38.12 11.97 6.76
N PHE A 87 37.68 10.72 6.66
CA PHE A 87 36.53 10.34 5.82
C PHE A 87 35.23 10.60 6.55
N ALA A 88 34.82 11.86 6.58
CA ALA A 88 33.55 12.35 7.08
C ALA A 88 33.12 13.58 6.29
N LEU A 89 31.82 13.79 6.13
CA LEU A 89 31.27 14.94 5.41
C LEU A 89 31.51 16.23 6.22
N ASP A 90 31.98 17.29 5.56
CA ASP A 90 32.13 18.62 6.14
C ASP A 90 30.87 19.45 5.85
N PRO A 91 29.95 19.65 6.82
CA PRO A 91 28.74 20.41 6.60
C PRO A 91 28.94 21.87 6.25
N ALA A 92 30.12 22.45 6.58
CA ALA A 92 30.43 23.83 6.24
C ALA A 92 30.69 24.04 4.74
N THR A 93 30.86 22.98 3.97
CA THR A 93 31.14 23.03 2.51
C THR A 93 29.86 22.92 1.67
N GLU A 94 28.67 22.99 2.28
CA GLU A 94 27.43 22.88 1.56
C GLU A 94 27.30 23.90 0.43
N GLU A 95 26.93 23.40 -0.75
CA GLU A 95 26.53 24.20 -1.90
C GLU A 95 25.20 23.60 -2.42
N ILE A 96 24.10 24.34 -2.27
CA ILE A 96 22.78 23.93 -2.76
C ILE A 96 22.78 24.02 -4.29
N LEU A 97 22.43 22.91 -4.94
CA LEU A 97 22.32 22.83 -6.41
C LEU A 97 20.89 23.07 -6.86
N LEU A 98 19.94 22.30 -6.32
CA LEU A 98 18.53 22.38 -6.66
C LEU A 98 17.67 22.43 -5.40
N THR A 99 16.58 23.19 -5.48
CA THR A 99 15.52 23.19 -4.50
C THR A 99 14.18 23.06 -5.21
N PHE A 100 13.26 22.34 -4.58
CA PHE A 100 11.88 22.21 -5.03
C PHE A 100 10.95 21.82 -3.88
N ARG A 101 9.64 21.86 -4.16
CA ARG A 101 8.58 21.50 -3.20
C ARG A 101 8.83 20.12 -2.61
N SER A 102 8.56 19.97 -1.30
CA SER A 102 8.49 18.67 -0.62
C SER A 102 7.07 18.35 -0.19
N GLY A 103 6.74 17.07 -0.09
CA GLY A 103 5.40 16.63 0.31
C GLY A 103 5.37 15.13 0.66
N GLY A 104 4.33 14.44 0.26
CA GLY A 104 4.16 13.00 0.50
C GLY A 104 5.09 12.14 -0.36
N HIS A 105 5.03 12.32 -1.68
CA HIS A 105 5.84 11.57 -2.65
C HIS A 105 7.03 12.40 -3.10
N ASN A 106 8.17 12.19 -2.49
CA ASN A 106 9.36 13.01 -2.80
C ASN A 106 10.28 12.36 -3.83
N GLY A 107 10.10 11.07 -4.14
CA GLY A 107 11.12 10.31 -4.84
C GLY A 107 12.32 10.08 -3.91
N GLY A 108 13.49 10.63 -4.27
CA GLY A 108 14.59 10.77 -3.30
C GLY A 108 15.83 9.96 -3.61
N HIS A 109 16.01 9.45 -4.82
CA HIS A 109 17.26 8.80 -5.21
C HIS A 109 18.02 9.64 -6.21
N LEU A 110 19.35 9.62 -6.09
CA LEU A 110 20.28 10.27 -7.02
C LEU A 110 21.46 9.37 -7.33
N GLY A 111 22.05 9.57 -8.51
CA GLY A 111 23.19 8.79 -8.97
C GLY A 111 23.78 9.33 -10.27
N PHE A 112 25.06 9.06 -10.49
CA PHE A 112 25.73 9.43 -11.71
C PHE A 112 25.48 8.44 -12.83
N GLY A 113 25.13 8.97 -14.01
CA GLY A 113 25.06 8.18 -15.23
C GLY A 113 26.43 7.87 -15.83
N PRO A 114 26.50 6.95 -16.80
CA PRO A 114 27.73 6.63 -17.51
C PRO A 114 28.28 7.81 -18.33
N ASP A 115 27.47 8.84 -18.54
CA ASP A 115 27.79 10.11 -19.19
C ASP A 115 28.40 11.15 -18.24
N GLY A 116 28.56 10.81 -16.95
CA GLY A 116 29.09 11.70 -15.92
C GLY A 116 28.10 12.73 -15.38
N MET A 117 26.85 12.73 -15.85
CA MET A 117 25.82 13.65 -15.37
C MET A 117 25.15 13.10 -14.09
N LEU A 118 24.71 14.01 -13.23
CA LEU A 118 23.92 13.66 -12.03
C LEU A 118 22.45 13.55 -12.41
N TYR A 119 21.86 12.37 -12.14
CA TYR A 119 20.42 12.09 -12.30
C TYR A 119 19.75 12.09 -10.94
N ILE A 120 18.54 12.69 -10.87
CA ILE A 120 17.81 12.90 -9.62
C ILE A 120 16.36 12.50 -9.86
N LEU A 121 15.78 11.70 -8.97
CA LEU A 121 14.37 11.33 -9.00
C LEU A 121 13.54 12.27 -8.12
N ALA A 122 12.54 12.93 -8.72
CA ALA A 122 11.59 13.76 -8.03
C ALA A 122 10.17 13.20 -8.22
N GLY A 123 9.44 12.99 -7.14
CA GLY A 123 8.04 12.58 -7.18
C GLY A 123 7.07 13.75 -7.38
N ASP A 124 5.76 13.47 -7.36
CA ASP A 124 4.71 14.49 -7.53
C ASP A 124 4.54 15.39 -6.30
N SER A 125 5.29 15.11 -5.22
CA SER A 125 5.30 15.87 -3.95
C SER A 125 3.99 15.86 -3.19
N GLU A 126 2.99 15.09 -3.61
CA GLU A 126 1.65 15.13 -3.03
C GLU A 126 1.35 13.90 -2.16
N VAL A 127 0.26 13.97 -1.43
CA VAL A 127 -0.34 12.83 -0.73
C VAL A 127 -1.03 11.89 -1.73
N PRO A 128 -1.31 10.64 -1.37
CA PRO A 128 -1.90 9.68 -2.30
C PRO A 128 -3.21 10.12 -2.94
N SER A 129 -3.96 11.04 -2.33
CA SER A 129 -5.25 11.47 -2.85
C SER A 129 -5.55 12.95 -2.50
N PRO A 130 -6.12 13.73 -3.43
CA PRO A 130 -6.42 13.36 -4.83
C PRO A 130 -5.14 13.06 -5.61
N PRO A 131 -5.19 12.22 -6.67
CA PRO A 131 -3.99 11.92 -7.44
C PRO A 131 -3.47 13.18 -8.12
N ASP A 132 -2.24 13.57 -7.80
CA ASP A 132 -1.52 14.72 -8.39
C ASP A 132 -2.39 15.99 -8.50
N PRO A 133 -2.81 16.60 -7.38
CA PRO A 133 -3.69 17.79 -7.41
C PRO A 133 -3.05 19.00 -8.08
N LEU A 134 -1.74 19.05 -8.14
CA LEU A 134 -0.96 20.11 -8.80
C LEU A 134 -0.81 19.89 -10.31
N ASN A 135 -1.15 18.68 -10.82
CA ASN A 135 -0.97 18.26 -12.21
C ASN A 135 0.49 18.26 -12.70
N THR A 136 1.43 18.07 -11.78
CA THR A 136 2.88 18.08 -12.06
C THR A 136 3.30 16.92 -12.95
N GLY A 137 2.56 15.82 -12.95
CA GLY A 137 2.86 14.64 -13.75
C GLY A 137 2.95 14.90 -15.25
N GLN A 138 2.24 15.93 -15.76
CA GLN A 138 2.26 16.31 -17.17
C GLN A 138 2.75 17.75 -17.40
N ASP A 139 3.22 18.41 -16.35
CA ASP A 139 3.76 19.76 -16.40
C ASP A 139 5.29 19.74 -16.25
N ILE A 140 6.00 20.03 -17.34
CA ILE A 140 7.47 20.11 -17.32
C ILE A 140 8.00 21.53 -17.03
N SER A 141 7.14 22.44 -16.61
CA SER A 141 7.54 23.80 -16.17
C SER A 141 8.03 23.82 -14.70
N ASP A 142 7.86 22.73 -13.98
CA ASP A 142 8.42 22.48 -12.64
C ASP A 142 9.42 21.29 -12.64
N LEU A 143 9.94 20.91 -11.49
CA LEU A 143 10.91 19.82 -11.32
C LEU A 143 10.29 18.52 -10.80
N LEU A 144 8.99 18.52 -10.51
CA LEU A 144 8.31 17.40 -9.87
C LEU A 144 7.95 16.30 -10.89
N SER A 145 7.55 15.14 -10.40
CA SER A 145 7.15 14.00 -11.24
C SER A 145 8.17 13.60 -12.31
N SER A 146 9.45 13.83 -12.07
CA SER A 146 10.49 13.86 -13.11
C SER A 146 11.75 13.09 -12.75
N VAL A 147 12.46 12.68 -13.79
CA VAL A 147 13.90 12.43 -13.73
C VAL A 147 14.61 13.70 -14.18
N LEU A 148 15.42 14.28 -13.31
CA LEU A 148 16.22 15.47 -13.62
C LEU A 148 17.65 15.06 -13.97
N ARG A 149 18.33 15.84 -14.85
CA ARG A 149 19.71 15.59 -15.27
C ARG A 149 20.49 16.91 -15.35
N ILE A 150 21.60 17.00 -14.60
CA ILE A 150 22.44 18.18 -14.51
C ILE A 150 23.94 17.83 -14.62
N ASP A 151 24.75 18.79 -15.10
CA ASP A 151 26.22 18.72 -15.13
C ASP A 151 26.78 19.47 -13.91
N VAL A 152 27.32 18.72 -12.96
CA VAL A 152 27.88 19.29 -11.71
C VAL A 152 29.32 19.75 -11.82
N ASP A 153 30.01 19.40 -12.92
CA ASP A 153 31.40 19.80 -13.20
C ASP A 153 31.47 21.18 -13.80
N LYS A 154 30.38 21.65 -14.41
CA LYS A 154 30.28 22.96 -15.03
C LYS A 154 29.24 23.83 -14.35
N ARG A 155 29.26 25.10 -14.66
CA ARG A 155 28.31 26.08 -14.12
C ARG A 155 27.82 27.00 -15.23
N ASP A 156 26.54 27.15 -15.33
CA ASP A 156 25.92 28.19 -16.14
C ASP A 156 25.85 29.51 -15.34
N GLU A 157 25.66 30.62 -16.04
CA GLU A 157 25.55 31.92 -15.41
C GLU A 157 24.42 31.95 -14.38
N GLY A 158 24.74 32.26 -13.13
CA GLY A 158 23.80 32.33 -12.02
C GLY A 158 23.37 30.95 -11.41
N LYS A 159 24.01 29.85 -11.86
CA LYS A 159 23.76 28.50 -11.31
C LYS A 159 24.99 27.89 -10.67
N THR A 160 24.78 26.93 -9.78
CA THR A 160 25.84 26.11 -9.15
C THR A 160 26.16 24.84 -9.96
N TYR A 161 25.47 24.63 -11.07
CA TYR A 161 25.61 23.53 -12.05
C TYR A 161 25.40 24.06 -13.47
N ALA A 162 25.60 23.25 -14.48
CA ALA A 162 25.23 23.56 -15.85
C ALA A 162 24.15 22.63 -16.38
N ILE A 163 23.39 23.09 -17.40
CA ILE A 163 22.43 22.30 -18.12
C ILE A 163 23.13 21.55 -19.25
N PRO A 164 23.06 20.21 -19.32
CA PRO A 164 23.58 19.46 -20.46
C PRO A 164 22.90 19.89 -21.76
N THR A 165 23.68 20.15 -22.78
CA THR A 165 23.17 20.68 -24.07
C THR A 165 22.30 19.71 -24.85
N ASP A 166 22.30 18.45 -24.46
CA ASP A 166 21.48 17.36 -25.02
C ASP A 166 20.26 17.01 -24.17
N ASN A 167 19.92 17.80 -23.15
CA ASN A 167 18.64 17.62 -22.45
C ASN A 167 17.46 17.82 -23.41
N PRO A 168 16.38 17.04 -23.26
CA PRO A 168 15.37 16.90 -24.33
C PRO A 168 14.47 18.13 -24.54
N PHE A 169 14.28 18.97 -23.50
CA PHE A 169 13.23 19.98 -23.49
C PHE A 169 13.74 21.43 -23.56
N LEU A 170 15.01 21.65 -24.00
CA LEU A 170 15.64 22.97 -24.08
C LEU A 170 14.89 23.95 -25.00
N GLU A 171 14.26 23.44 -26.06
CA GLU A 171 13.51 24.24 -27.03
C GLU A 171 12.00 24.33 -26.72
N VAL A 172 11.53 23.66 -25.64
CA VAL A 172 10.11 23.68 -25.26
C VAL A 172 9.83 24.91 -24.39
N PRO A 173 8.90 25.80 -24.79
CA PRO A 173 8.59 27.01 -24.02
C PRO A 173 8.18 26.70 -22.58
N ASN A 174 8.74 27.41 -21.63
CA ASN A 174 8.54 27.30 -20.19
C ASN A 174 8.97 25.95 -19.55
N ALA A 175 9.54 25.01 -20.31
CA ALA A 175 10.05 23.78 -19.74
C ALA A 175 11.26 24.05 -18.83
N ARG A 176 11.36 23.31 -17.73
CA ARG A 176 12.57 23.29 -16.92
C ARG A 176 13.66 22.53 -17.66
N PRO A 177 14.79 23.17 -17.94
CA PRO A 177 15.85 22.56 -18.74
C PRO A 177 16.55 21.39 -18.04
N GLU A 178 16.37 21.22 -16.73
CA GLU A 178 16.85 20.11 -15.93
C GLU A 178 16.09 18.80 -16.21
N VAL A 179 14.84 18.86 -16.76
CA VAL A 179 13.99 17.69 -16.96
C VAL A 179 14.56 16.79 -18.06
N TRP A 180 14.80 15.52 -17.72
CA TRP A 180 15.24 14.46 -18.64
C TRP A 180 14.06 13.57 -19.11
N ALA A 181 13.18 13.20 -18.18
CA ALA A 181 11.96 12.45 -18.40
C ALA A 181 10.94 12.83 -17.33
N TYR A 182 9.65 12.59 -17.56
CA TYR A 182 8.58 13.02 -16.68
C TYR A 182 7.38 12.05 -16.68
N GLY A 183 6.36 12.36 -15.89
CA GLY A 183 5.16 11.53 -15.79
C GLY A 183 5.31 10.38 -14.80
N LEU A 184 6.10 10.56 -13.75
CA LEU A 184 6.31 9.62 -12.65
C LEU A 184 5.52 10.06 -11.41
N ARG A 185 5.07 9.11 -10.58
CA ARG A 185 4.35 9.41 -9.35
C ARG A 185 5.29 9.55 -8.14
N ASN A 186 5.94 8.47 -7.79
CA ASN A 186 6.89 8.41 -6.66
C ASN A 186 8.06 7.49 -7.02
N PRO A 187 8.95 7.94 -7.91
CA PRO A 187 10.09 7.15 -8.36
C PRO A 187 11.07 6.96 -7.20
N TRP A 188 11.24 5.71 -6.72
CA TRP A 188 11.91 5.44 -5.46
C TRP A 188 13.38 5.09 -5.61
N LYS A 189 13.75 4.26 -6.61
CA LYS A 189 15.16 3.88 -6.87
C LYS A 189 15.48 3.94 -8.35
N LEU A 190 16.66 4.46 -8.67
CA LEU A 190 17.27 4.40 -9.98
C LEU A 190 18.48 3.44 -9.99
N CYS A 191 18.73 2.85 -11.13
CA CYS A 191 19.92 2.04 -11.38
C CYS A 191 20.33 2.17 -12.87
N PHE A 192 21.61 2.36 -13.13
CA PHE A 192 22.15 2.26 -14.48
C PHE A 192 22.60 0.81 -14.75
N HIS A 193 22.16 0.27 -15.88
CA HIS A 193 22.66 -1.03 -16.34
C HIS A 193 24.15 -0.91 -16.69
N PRO A 194 25.02 -1.75 -16.14
CA PRO A 194 26.47 -1.55 -16.27
C PRO A 194 27.03 -1.69 -17.69
N ASP A 195 26.37 -2.52 -18.51
CA ASP A 195 26.87 -2.84 -19.85
C ASP A 195 26.17 -2.02 -20.94
N THR A 196 24.87 -1.69 -20.78
CA THR A 196 24.11 -0.94 -21.78
C THR A 196 24.01 0.55 -21.48
N GLY A 197 24.22 0.95 -20.20
CA GLY A 197 24.01 2.33 -19.77
C GLY A 197 22.54 2.72 -19.59
N ASP A 198 21.60 1.81 -19.78
CA ASP A 198 20.16 2.08 -19.61
C ASP A 198 19.84 2.47 -18.17
N LEU A 199 19.02 3.49 -18.01
CA LEU A 199 18.47 3.91 -16.73
C LEU A 199 17.17 3.15 -16.42
N TRP A 200 17.16 2.46 -15.29
CA TRP A 200 16.00 1.74 -14.75
C TRP A 200 15.49 2.45 -13.50
N VAL A 201 14.16 2.58 -13.39
CA VAL A 201 13.49 3.24 -12.26
C VAL A 201 12.30 2.42 -11.81
N GLY A 202 12.19 2.15 -10.50
CA GLY A 202 10.97 1.67 -9.87
C GLY A 202 10.10 2.85 -9.45
N ASP A 203 8.85 2.87 -9.88
CA ASP A 203 7.89 3.94 -9.58
C ASP A 203 6.69 3.38 -8.85
N VAL A 204 6.46 3.86 -7.62
CA VAL A 204 5.35 3.42 -6.76
C VAL A 204 4.03 3.91 -7.34
N GLY A 205 3.16 2.96 -7.61
CA GLY A 205 1.86 3.23 -8.19
C GLY A 205 0.82 3.81 -7.22
N TRP A 206 -0.41 3.96 -7.70
CA TRP A 206 -1.47 4.60 -6.95
C TRP A 206 -2.47 3.60 -6.35
N GLU A 207 -3.13 2.81 -7.19
CA GLU A 207 -4.21 1.92 -6.75
C GLU A 207 -4.10 0.47 -7.21
N LEU A 208 -3.64 0.25 -8.44
CA LEU A 208 -3.71 -1.07 -9.07
C LEU A 208 -2.38 -1.61 -9.56
N TRP A 209 -1.38 -0.77 -9.79
CA TRP A 209 -0.17 -1.17 -10.48
C TRP A 209 1.10 -0.64 -9.81
N GLU A 210 2.15 -1.44 -9.81
CA GLU A 210 3.52 -1.05 -9.50
C GLU A 210 4.37 -1.17 -10.77
N MET A 211 5.21 -0.18 -11.06
CA MET A 211 5.87 -0.06 -12.37
C MET A 211 7.39 -0.07 -12.28
N ILE A 212 8.01 -0.66 -13.30
CA ILE A 212 9.43 -0.51 -13.61
C ILE A 212 9.55 0.11 -14.99
N TYR A 213 10.24 1.24 -15.05
CA TYR A 213 10.47 1.97 -16.30
C TYR A 213 11.94 1.85 -16.73
N ARG A 214 12.15 1.64 -18.02
CA ARG A 214 13.41 1.97 -18.68
C ARG A 214 13.29 3.41 -19.18
N VAL A 215 14.11 4.29 -18.62
CA VAL A 215 14.00 5.73 -18.84
C VAL A 215 14.89 6.14 -20.00
N GLU A 216 14.28 6.58 -21.08
CA GLU A 216 14.94 7.14 -22.25
C GLU A 216 14.83 8.68 -22.27
N ARG A 217 15.66 9.31 -23.06
CA ARG A 217 15.65 10.76 -23.25
C ARG A 217 14.29 11.26 -23.70
N GLY A 218 13.64 12.13 -22.92
CA GLY A 218 12.35 12.73 -23.25
C GLY A 218 11.12 11.84 -23.01
N SER A 219 11.25 10.71 -22.31
CA SER A 219 10.13 9.84 -21.99
C SER A 219 9.08 10.54 -21.13
N ASN A 220 7.80 10.22 -21.40
CA ASN A 220 6.64 10.57 -20.59
C ASN A 220 5.98 9.25 -20.12
N PHE A 221 5.85 9.03 -18.82
CA PHE A 221 5.30 7.79 -18.27
C PHE A 221 3.82 7.88 -17.88
N GLY A 222 3.21 9.03 -18.13
CA GLY A 222 1.76 9.20 -18.16
C GLY A 222 1.10 9.56 -16.85
N TRP A 223 1.79 9.56 -15.72
CA TRP A 223 1.22 10.09 -14.49
C TRP A 223 0.85 11.58 -14.68
N SER A 224 -0.32 12.09 -14.35
CA SER A 224 -1.46 11.44 -13.67
C SER A 224 -2.64 11.15 -14.64
N ILE A 225 -2.38 11.09 -15.94
CA ILE A 225 -3.39 10.69 -16.95
C ILE A 225 -3.68 9.20 -16.84
N VAL A 226 -2.62 8.41 -16.68
CA VAL A 226 -2.69 6.95 -16.52
C VAL A 226 -1.80 6.47 -15.35
N GLU A 227 -2.17 5.34 -14.76
CA GLU A 227 -1.31 4.50 -13.93
C GLU A 227 -1.07 3.21 -14.71
N ALA A 228 0.12 3.02 -15.26
CA ALA A 228 0.42 1.94 -16.21
C ALA A 228 -0.61 1.87 -17.37
N VAL A 229 -1.57 0.96 -17.27
CA VAL A 229 -2.65 0.76 -18.25
C VAL A 229 -4.01 1.28 -17.78
N GLN A 230 -4.10 1.77 -16.54
CA GLN A 230 -5.35 2.25 -15.95
C GLN A 230 -5.53 3.75 -16.22
N PRO A 231 -6.63 4.17 -16.89
CA PRO A 231 -6.98 5.58 -17.02
C PRO A 231 -7.34 6.22 -15.67
N ILE A 232 -6.82 7.43 -15.40
CA ILE A 232 -7.11 8.22 -14.20
C ILE A 232 -7.71 9.56 -14.59
N LYS A 233 -6.90 10.52 -15.03
CA LYS A 233 -7.35 11.86 -15.44
C LYS A 233 -7.43 11.98 -16.97
N VAL A 234 -8.33 11.21 -17.59
CA VAL A 234 -8.44 11.08 -19.04
C VAL A 234 -8.70 12.39 -19.80
N ASN A 235 -9.18 13.42 -19.11
CA ASN A 235 -9.46 14.74 -19.71
C ASN A 235 -8.27 15.72 -19.55
N GLN A 236 -7.20 15.33 -18.88
CA GLN A 236 -5.98 16.14 -18.76
C GLN A 236 -5.21 16.10 -20.07
N SER A 237 -4.69 17.26 -20.49
CA SER A 237 -3.83 17.33 -21.66
C SER A 237 -2.46 16.69 -21.35
N PRO A 238 -1.95 15.82 -22.23
CA PRO A 238 -0.60 15.26 -22.03
C PRO A 238 0.47 16.34 -22.25
N GLY A 239 1.61 16.14 -21.61
CA GLY A 239 2.82 16.90 -21.90
C GLY A 239 3.35 16.66 -23.33
N PRO A 240 4.49 17.28 -23.71
CA PRO A 240 4.92 17.33 -25.11
C PRO A 240 5.34 15.98 -25.72
N SER A 241 5.63 14.95 -24.90
CA SER A 241 6.01 13.62 -25.40
C SER A 241 4.85 12.63 -25.34
N PRO A 242 4.79 11.64 -26.25
CA PRO A 242 3.85 10.55 -26.14
C PRO A 242 4.07 9.73 -24.88
N ILE A 243 2.98 9.15 -24.34
CA ILE A 243 3.07 8.29 -23.15
C ILE A 243 3.77 6.97 -23.51
N SER A 244 4.84 6.65 -22.79
CA SER A 244 5.63 5.43 -22.91
C SER A 244 5.10 4.35 -21.96
N PRO A 245 5.02 3.08 -22.37
CA PRO A 245 4.60 2.00 -21.50
C PRO A 245 5.67 1.67 -20.45
N ALA A 246 5.25 1.04 -19.35
CA ALA A 246 6.18 0.43 -18.40
C ALA A 246 6.93 -0.75 -19.05
N ALA A 247 8.21 -0.91 -18.73
CA ALA A 247 9.02 -2.05 -19.17
C ALA A 247 8.58 -3.35 -18.46
N ALA A 248 8.17 -3.23 -17.20
CA ALA A 248 7.50 -4.28 -16.45
C ALA A 248 6.52 -3.65 -15.46
N MET A 249 5.48 -4.39 -15.11
CA MET A 249 4.48 -3.96 -14.14
C MET A 249 3.95 -5.15 -13.35
N HIS A 250 3.49 -4.88 -12.13
CA HIS A 250 2.82 -5.84 -11.26
C HIS A 250 1.48 -5.29 -10.82
N PRO A 251 0.39 -6.08 -10.92
CA PRO A 251 -0.87 -5.69 -10.32
C PRO A 251 -0.77 -5.71 -8.79
N HIS A 252 -1.61 -4.96 -8.09
CA HIS A 252 -1.65 -4.95 -6.63
C HIS A 252 -2.11 -6.28 -6.00
N THR A 253 -2.44 -7.28 -6.80
CA THR A 253 -2.58 -8.68 -6.37
C THR A 253 -1.23 -9.42 -6.23
N GLU A 254 -0.14 -8.86 -6.79
CA GLU A 254 1.23 -9.37 -6.68
C GLU A 254 2.12 -8.46 -5.83
N PHE A 255 2.16 -7.17 -6.13
CA PHE A 255 2.92 -6.12 -5.43
C PHE A 255 1.97 -5.08 -4.84
N ALA A 256 2.44 -4.31 -3.87
CA ALA A 256 1.65 -3.24 -3.29
C ALA A 256 2.42 -1.92 -3.08
N SER A 257 3.76 -1.94 -3.16
CA SER A 257 4.62 -0.76 -3.12
C SER A 257 6.04 -1.12 -3.56
N ILE A 258 6.36 -0.88 -4.83
CA ILE A 258 7.66 -1.25 -5.39
C ILE A 258 8.79 -0.39 -4.83
N THR A 259 9.90 -1.01 -4.47
CA THR A 259 11.11 -0.31 -4.04
C THR A 259 12.06 -0.02 -5.21
N GLY A 260 11.95 -0.77 -6.32
CA GLY A 260 12.96 -0.78 -7.37
C GLY A 260 14.17 -1.63 -6.98
N GLY A 261 15.34 -1.41 -7.58
CA GLY A 261 16.47 -2.30 -7.32
C GLY A 261 17.74 -2.02 -8.12
N TYR A 262 18.56 -3.06 -8.34
CA TYR A 262 19.84 -3.00 -9.02
C TYR A 262 20.10 -4.18 -9.96
N VAL A 263 20.90 -3.96 -11.00
CA VAL A 263 21.39 -5.05 -11.86
C VAL A 263 22.43 -5.86 -11.11
N TYR A 264 22.19 -7.18 -10.98
CA TYR A 264 23.08 -8.10 -10.27
C TYR A 264 24.36 -8.36 -11.08
N LYS A 265 25.53 -8.13 -10.46
CA LYS A 265 26.85 -8.27 -11.09
C LYS A 265 27.75 -9.30 -10.43
N SER A 266 27.45 -9.69 -9.18
CA SER A 266 28.31 -10.57 -8.41
C SER A 266 28.39 -11.97 -9.03
N ASP A 267 29.53 -12.63 -8.85
CA ASP A 267 29.73 -14.03 -9.21
C ASP A 267 29.23 -14.99 -8.13
N ARG A 268 28.69 -14.49 -7.00
CA ARG A 268 28.18 -15.34 -5.91
C ARG A 268 26.95 -16.14 -6.30
N LEU A 269 26.06 -15.57 -7.11
CA LEU A 269 24.88 -16.24 -7.68
C LEU A 269 24.89 -16.11 -9.20
N PRO A 270 25.66 -16.92 -9.93
CA PRO A 270 25.87 -16.75 -11.37
C PRO A 270 24.57 -16.78 -12.20
N GLY A 271 23.54 -17.51 -11.72
CA GLY A 271 22.23 -17.57 -12.37
C GLY A 271 21.44 -16.26 -12.36
N LEU A 272 21.84 -15.28 -11.52
CA LEU A 272 21.20 -13.96 -11.43
C LEU A 272 21.97 -12.87 -12.18
N LYS A 273 23.19 -13.17 -12.65
CA LYS A 273 24.06 -12.17 -13.28
C LYS A 273 23.42 -11.53 -14.50
N GLY A 274 23.35 -10.21 -14.53
CA GLY A 274 22.69 -9.42 -15.58
C GLY A 274 21.19 -9.23 -15.40
N GLN A 275 20.57 -9.85 -14.40
CA GLN A 275 19.17 -9.57 -14.07
C GLN A 275 19.05 -8.29 -13.25
N TYR A 276 17.99 -7.51 -13.48
CA TYR A 276 17.63 -6.38 -12.59
C TYR A 276 16.82 -6.95 -11.43
N LEU A 277 17.41 -6.98 -10.23
CA LEU A 277 16.77 -7.45 -9.00
C LEU A 277 16.02 -6.29 -8.36
N TYR A 278 14.77 -6.51 -7.97
CA TYR A 278 13.89 -5.53 -7.36
C TYR A 278 12.97 -6.17 -6.33
N GLY A 279 12.37 -5.36 -5.48
CA GLY A 279 11.51 -5.85 -4.42
C GLY A 279 10.32 -4.97 -4.15
N ASP A 280 9.43 -5.49 -3.30
CA ASP A 280 8.23 -4.82 -2.83
C ASP A 280 8.29 -4.59 -1.32
N PHE A 281 7.96 -3.36 -0.91
CA PHE A 281 8.00 -2.95 0.50
C PHE A 281 6.94 -3.66 1.36
N VAL A 282 5.74 -3.88 0.83
CA VAL A 282 4.62 -4.43 1.62
C VAL A 282 4.70 -5.95 1.71
N THR A 283 4.97 -6.62 0.57
CA THR A 283 4.94 -8.07 0.50
C THR A 283 6.28 -8.71 0.86
N GLY A 284 7.38 -7.97 0.76
CA GLY A 284 8.72 -8.50 0.95
C GLY A 284 9.21 -9.43 -0.16
N GLN A 285 8.50 -9.48 -1.26
CA GLN A 285 8.89 -10.31 -2.41
C GLN A 285 10.07 -9.70 -3.15
N LEU A 286 10.98 -10.57 -3.57
CA LEU A 286 12.10 -10.25 -4.46
C LEU A 286 11.90 -10.93 -5.81
N TRP A 287 12.11 -10.17 -6.86
CA TRP A 287 12.00 -10.61 -8.25
C TRP A 287 13.21 -10.18 -9.07
N GLY A 288 13.43 -10.86 -10.18
CA GLY A 288 14.43 -10.51 -11.19
C GLY A 288 13.79 -10.27 -12.55
N LEU A 289 14.11 -9.16 -13.21
CA LEU A 289 13.86 -9.02 -14.64
C LEU A 289 15.00 -9.68 -15.40
N GLN A 290 14.64 -10.62 -16.25
CA GLN A 290 15.55 -11.23 -17.18
C GLN A 290 15.73 -10.30 -18.38
N LEU A 291 16.93 -9.78 -18.54
CA LEU A 291 17.28 -8.82 -19.58
C LEU A 291 18.13 -9.48 -20.69
N ASP A 292 17.89 -9.05 -21.93
CA ASP A 292 18.74 -9.32 -23.08
C ASP A 292 19.07 -7.96 -23.72
N GLY A 293 20.24 -7.41 -23.37
CA GLY A 293 20.53 -6.01 -23.59
C GLY A 293 19.52 -5.13 -22.85
N SER A 294 18.79 -4.30 -23.59
CA SER A 294 17.76 -3.39 -23.07
C SER A 294 16.36 -3.99 -23.06
N GLU A 295 16.18 -5.22 -23.54
CA GLU A 295 14.86 -5.85 -23.69
C GLU A 295 14.52 -6.75 -22.51
N VAL A 296 13.32 -6.61 -21.95
CA VAL A 296 12.80 -7.51 -20.91
C VAL A 296 12.29 -8.79 -21.55
N LYS A 297 12.89 -9.92 -21.19
CA LYS A 297 12.50 -11.26 -21.67
C LYS A 297 11.51 -11.95 -20.72
N GLY A 298 11.51 -11.58 -19.45
CA GLY A 298 10.60 -12.15 -18.45
C GLY A 298 10.82 -11.62 -17.04
N LYS A 299 9.91 -12.03 -16.16
CA LYS A 299 9.99 -11.80 -14.71
C LYS A 299 10.19 -13.15 -14.01
N GLN A 300 11.07 -13.21 -13.04
CA GLN A 300 11.33 -14.38 -12.22
C GLN A 300 11.13 -14.04 -10.73
N PHE A 301 10.26 -14.79 -10.06
CA PHE A 301 10.18 -14.75 -8.60
C PHE A 301 11.45 -15.39 -8.01
N LEU A 302 12.08 -14.70 -7.05
CA LEU A 302 13.34 -15.14 -6.43
C LEU A 302 13.17 -15.57 -4.99
N ALA A 303 12.48 -14.75 -4.18
CA ALA A 303 12.29 -15.04 -2.77
C ALA A 303 11.10 -14.28 -2.18
N ASP A 304 10.45 -14.90 -1.20
CA ASP A 304 9.58 -14.24 -0.22
C ASP A 304 10.40 -14.02 1.06
N THR A 305 10.85 -12.79 1.26
CA THR A 305 11.73 -12.46 2.39
C THR A 305 10.96 -12.17 3.66
N ARG A 306 9.66 -11.89 3.56
CA ARG A 306 8.80 -11.41 4.66
C ARG A 306 9.33 -10.14 5.34
N LYS A 307 10.14 -9.36 4.61
CA LYS A 307 10.74 -8.11 5.07
C LYS A 307 10.06 -6.93 4.41
N GLN A 308 9.97 -5.82 5.11
CA GLN A 308 9.55 -4.57 4.49
C GLN A 308 10.76 -3.94 3.78
N ILE A 309 10.93 -4.30 2.50
CA ILE A 309 12.12 -3.91 1.72
C ILE A 309 12.07 -2.42 1.37
N VAL A 310 12.78 -1.59 2.14
CA VAL A 310 12.73 -0.13 1.97
C VAL A 310 13.78 0.41 1.01
N SER A 311 14.90 -0.28 0.85
CA SER A 311 16.01 0.20 0.02
C SER A 311 16.89 -0.93 -0.46
N PHE A 312 17.56 -0.68 -1.59
CA PHE A 312 18.62 -1.52 -2.15
C PHE A 312 19.91 -0.76 -2.24
N GLY A 313 21.02 -1.48 -2.23
CA GLY A 313 22.37 -1.02 -2.51
C GLY A 313 23.16 -2.09 -3.24
N GLN A 314 24.35 -1.72 -3.70
CA GLN A 314 25.25 -2.65 -4.35
C GLN A 314 26.64 -2.58 -3.71
N ALA A 315 27.16 -3.73 -3.29
CA ALA A 315 28.51 -3.88 -2.76
C ALA A 315 29.57 -3.78 -3.89
N ALA A 316 30.82 -3.62 -3.53
CA ALA A 316 31.91 -3.42 -4.50
C ALA A 316 32.10 -4.63 -5.44
N ASP A 317 31.79 -5.84 -4.99
CA ASP A 317 31.82 -7.07 -5.80
C ASP A 317 30.58 -7.26 -6.70
N GLY A 318 29.66 -6.28 -6.69
CA GLY A 318 28.42 -6.32 -7.47
C GLY A 318 27.28 -7.10 -6.81
N GLU A 319 27.46 -7.53 -5.55
CA GLU A 319 26.39 -8.14 -4.77
C GLU A 319 25.28 -7.12 -4.49
N VAL A 320 24.02 -7.53 -4.62
CA VAL A 320 22.86 -6.72 -4.29
C VAL A 320 22.47 -6.96 -2.84
N ILE A 321 22.42 -5.88 -2.07
CA ILE A 321 22.02 -5.87 -0.67
C ILE A 321 20.75 -5.05 -0.51
N PHE A 322 19.93 -5.37 0.50
CA PHE A 322 18.72 -4.63 0.80
C PHE A 322 18.52 -4.41 2.30
N LEU A 323 17.71 -3.42 2.62
CA LEU A 323 17.37 -3.00 3.98
C LEU A 323 15.92 -3.32 4.28
N ASP A 324 15.67 -3.73 5.53
CA ASP A 324 14.36 -3.94 6.12
C ASP A 324 13.91 -2.71 6.94
N TRP A 325 12.61 -2.47 7.05
CA TRP A 325 11.97 -1.43 7.84
C TRP A 325 11.09 -2.07 8.94
N PRO A 326 10.86 -1.42 10.11
CA PRO A 326 11.45 -0.18 10.63
C PRO A 326 12.61 -0.40 11.62
N ASP A 327 12.73 -1.60 12.23
CA ASP A 327 13.52 -1.71 13.48
C ASP A 327 14.65 -2.75 13.48
N HIS A 328 14.80 -3.51 12.41
CA HIS A 328 15.69 -4.68 12.45
C HIS A 328 17.15 -4.37 12.16
N GLN A 329 17.51 -3.17 11.72
CA GLN A 329 18.90 -2.68 11.55
C GLN A 329 19.87 -3.68 10.89
N HIS A 330 19.35 -4.50 9.95
CA HIS A 330 20.15 -5.51 9.26
C HIS A 330 20.26 -5.23 7.77
N LEU A 331 21.42 -5.58 7.22
CA LEU A 331 21.64 -5.71 5.79
C LEU A 331 21.38 -7.15 5.37
N TYR A 332 20.65 -7.33 4.30
CA TYR A 332 20.34 -8.65 3.75
C TYR A 332 20.90 -8.79 2.35
N ARG A 333 21.19 -10.02 1.96
CA ARG A 333 21.52 -10.41 0.59
C ARG A 333 20.88 -11.75 0.26
N LEU A 334 20.76 -12.05 -1.03
CA LEU A 334 20.39 -13.39 -1.48
C LEU A 334 21.56 -14.36 -1.31
N VAL A 335 21.23 -15.57 -0.94
CA VAL A 335 22.17 -16.71 -0.91
C VAL A 335 21.51 -17.91 -1.58
N GLU A 336 22.31 -18.87 -2.03
CA GLU A 336 21.74 -20.14 -2.50
C GLU A 336 20.92 -20.79 -1.37
N ASN A 337 19.72 -21.23 -1.72
CA ASN A 337 18.89 -21.94 -0.76
C ASN A 337 19.49 -23.32 -0.48
N SER A 338 20.24 -23.43 0.61
CA SER A 338 20.80 -24.70 1.10
C SER A 338 19.85 -25.48 2.01
N ILE A 339 18.68 -24.90 2.32
CA ILE A 339 17.66 -25.55 3.13
C ILE A 339 16.93 -26.55 2.26
N GLU A 340 16.75 -27.78 2.78
CA GLU A 340 15.92 -28.78 2.12
C GLU A 340 14.54 -28.18 1.81
N ASP A 341 14.12 -28.31 0.55
CA ASP A 341 12.77 -27.88 0.15
C ASP A 341 11.73 -28.74 0.84
N ARG A 342 11.06 -28.15 1.81
CA ARG A 342 9.97 -28.77 2.57
C ARG A 342 8.60 -28.26 2.12
N SER A 343 8.52 -27.53 1.02
CA SER A 343 7.25 -27.02 0.51
C SER A 343 6.22 -28.11 0.26
N GLY A 344 6.67 -29.28 -0.13
CA GLY A 344 5.84 -30.48 -0.26
C GLY A 344 5.29 -31.04 1.07
N GLN A 345 5.77 -30.56 2.22
CA GLN A 345 5.22 -30.90 3.54
C GLN A 345 4.18 -29.86 4.02
N PHE A 346 4.02 -28.73 3.31
CA PHE A 346 3.01 -27.77 3.64
C PHE A 346 1.62 -28.34 3.41
N PRO A 347 0.66 -28.19 4.36
CA PRO A 347 -0.67 -28.75 4.24
C PRO A 347 -1.38 -28.25 2.98
N THR A 348 -1.53 -29.11 1.99
CA THR A 348 -2.31 -28.80 0.76
C THR A 348 -3.80 -29.04 0.96
N LYS A 349 -4.17 -29.77 2.01
CA LYS A 349 -5.54 -29.98 2.45
C LYS A 349 -5.74 -29.46 3.85
N LEU A 350 -6.94 -28.94 4.12
CA LEU A 350 -7.28 -28.41 5.44
C LEU A 350 -7.23 -29.51 6.52
N SER A 351 -7.58 -30.76 6.18
CA SER A 351 -7.45 -31.91 7.07
C SER A 351 -6.02 -32.18 7.55
N GLU A 352 -5.04 -31.80 6.76
CA GLU A 352 -3.61 -31.96 7.07
C GLU A 352 -3.06 -30.83 7.96
N ALA A 353 -3.78 -29.70 8.05
CA ALA A 353 -3.34 -28.52 8.82
C ALA A 353 -3.41 -28.74 10.35
N GLY A 354 -4.06 -29.80 10.81
CA GLY A 354 -4.15 -30.15 12.23
C GLY A 354 -4.98 -29.19 13.10
N PHE A 355 -5.64 -28.23 12.51
CA PHE A 355 -6.42 -27.19 13.20
C PHE A 355 -7.80 -27.68 13.65
N PHE A 356 -8.39 -28.62 12.89
CA PHE A 356 -9.64 -29.26 13.22
C PHE A 356 -9.46 -30.78 13.40
N LYS A 357 -10.13 -31.34 14.41
CA LYS A 357 -10.23 -32.80 14.61
C LYS A 357 -11.22 -33.47 13.65
N ASN A 358 -12.24 -32.70 13.29
CA ASN A 358 -13.28 -33.12 12.36
C ASN A 358 -13.68 -31.92 11.50
N LEU A 359 -13.71 -32.10 10.19
CA LEU A 359 -14.06 -31.06 9.24
C LEU A 359 -15.55 -31.06 8.88
N THR A 360 -16.23 -32.22 8.91
CA THR A 360 -17.66 -32.33 8.57
C THR A 360 -18.55 -31.73 9.66
N GLU A 361 -18.13 -31.83 10.90
CA GLU A 361 -18.67 -31.07 12.04
C GLU A 361 -17.49 -30.35 12.67
N PRO A 362 -17.20 -29.09 12.29
CA PRO A 362 -15.95 -28.42 12.67
C PRO A 362 -15.68 -28.46 14.16
N GLN A 363 -14.98 -29.51 14.59
CA GLN A 363 -14.52 -29.68 15.96
C GLN A 363 -13.06 -29.25 16.04
N SER A 364 -12.81 -28.22 16.84
CA SER A 364 -11.47 -27.68 17.03
C SER A 364 -10.51 -28.74 17.62
N ALA A 365 -9.25 -28.62 17.25
CA ALA A 365 -8.16 -29.31 17.91
C ALA A 365 -7.98 -28.77 19.35
N ASP A 366 -7.19 -29.51 20.17
CA ASP A 366 -6.85 -29.02 21.51
C ASP A 366 -6.03 -27.72 21.39
N GLY A 367 -6.30 -26.73 22.25
CA GLY A 367 -5.67 -25.40 22.17
C GLY A 367 -6.28 -24.46 21.14
N VAL A 368 -7.34 -24.88 20.42
CA VAL A 368 -8.07 -24.05 19.44
C VAL A 368 -9.43 -23.66 20.01
N HIS A 369 -9.66 -22.36 20.14
CA HIS A 369 -10.84 -21.78 20.79
C HIS A 369 -11.70 -21.01 19.82
N LYS A 370 -13.00 -21.27 19.80
CA LYS A 370 -13.97 -20.53 18.99
C LYS A 370 -14.21 -19.16 19.63
N PHE A 371 -14.37 -18.11 18.79
CA PHE A 371 -14.72 -16.79 19.28
C PHE A 371 -15.74 -16.09 18.38
N LYS A 372 -16.43 -15.12 18.98
CA LYS A 372 -17.39 -14.23 18.32
C LYS A 372 -16.89 -12.79 18.36
N ILE A 373 -17.38 -11.98 17.46
CA ILE A 373 -17.08 -10.55 17.36
C ILE A 373 -18.37 -9.75 17.19
N LYS A 374 -18.33 -8.47 17.60
CA LYS A 374 -19.48 -7.56 17.49
C LYS A 374 -19.68 -7.05 16.07
N GLY A 375 -18.63 -6.57 15.40
CA GLY A 375 -18.69 -6.06 14.03
C GLY A 375 -18.03 -7.01 13.05
N SER A 376 -18.81 -7.63 12.17
CA SER A 376 -18.27 -8.49 11.13
C SER A 376 -18.15 -7.76 9.80
N MET A 377 -17.06 -8.01 9.09
CA MET A 377 -16.96 -7.64 7.68
C MET A 377 -18.01 -8.40 6.87
N TRP A 378 -18.59 -7.76 5.88
CA TRP A 378 -19.46 -8.39 4.91
C TRP A 378 -18.70 -9.34 3.98
N HIS A 379 -19.24 -10.50 3.70
CA HIS A 379 -18.63 -11.55 2.88
C HIS A 379 -19.62 -12.09 1.83
N ASP A 380 -20.23 -11.21 1.04
CA ASP A 380 -21.15 -11.60 -0.05
C ASP A 380 -22.28 -12.55 0.40
N GLY A 381 -22.87 -12.26 1.57
CA GLY A 381 -23.92 -13.05 2.17
C GLY A 381 -23.46 -14.34 2.87
N ALA A 382 -22.15 -14.62 2.92
CA ALA A 382 -21.65 -15.74 3.69
C ALA A 382 -21.58 -15.40 5.19
N THR A 383 -21.91 -16.38 6.01
CA THR A 383 -21.73 -16.33 7.47
C THR A 383 -20.32 -16.76 7.84
N ALA A 384 -19.76 -16.19 8.91
CA ALA A 384 -18.42 -16.45 9.35
C ALA A 384 -18.35 -17.05 10.76
N GLU A 385 -17.68 -18.18 10.89
CA GLU A 385 -17.26 -18.73 12.19
C GLU A 385 -15.76 -18.56 12.35
N ARG A 386 -15.32 -18.28 13.60
CA ARG A 386 -13.92 -17.90 13.86
C ARG A 386 -13.31 -18.68 15.00
N TRP A 387 -12.02 -18.96 14.88
CA TRP A 387 -11.24 -19.65 15.89
C TRP A 387 -9.86 -19.01 16.06
N ILE A 388 -9.30 -19.16 17.24
CA ILE A 388 -7.89 -18.85 17.54
C ILE A 388 -7.22 -20.10 18.10
N GLY A 389 -6.07 -20.44 17.56
CA GLY A 389 -5.13 -21.42 18.11
C GLY A 389 -3.92 -20.71 18.67
N ILE A 390 -3.59 -20.97 19.93
CA ILE A 390 -2.42 -20.42 20.62
C ILE A 390 -1.59 -21.59 21.13
N PRO A 391 -0.25 -21.57 20.96
CA PRO A 391 0.63 -22.59 21.51
C PRO A 391 0.43 -22.77 23.03
N ASP A 392 0.58 -23.99 23.52
CA ASP A 392 0.36 -24.34 24.91
C ASP A 392 1.12 -23.43 25.89
N LYS A 393 0.41 -22.96 26.92
CA LYS A 393 0.94 -22.18 28.05
C LYS A 393 1.50 -20.80 27.72
N VAL A 394 1.16 -20.23 26.57
CA VAL A 394 1.55 -18.88 26.19
C VAL A 394 0.31 -17.99 26.11
N THR A 395 0.44 -16.74 26.54
CA THR A 395 -0.65 -15.78 26.67
C THR A 395 -0.44 -14.63 25.70
N ILE A 396 -1.49 -14.15 25.06
CA ILE A 396 -1.49 -12.88 24.32
C ILE A 396 -1.44 -11.74 25.34
N ILE A 397 -0.40 -10.93 25.27
CA ILE A 397 -0.14 -9.86 26.26
C ILE A 397 -0.49 -8.52 25.63
N ALA A 398 -1.66 -7.98 25.93
CA ALA A 398 -2.01 -6.61 25.56
C ALA A 398 -1.14 -5.60 26.35
N LYS A 399 -0.71 -4.57 25.62
CA LYS A 399 0.02 -3.40 26.16
C LYS A 399 -0.92 -2.18 26.23
N ASN A 400 -0.35 -1.03 26.59
CA ASN A 400 -1.09 0.24 26.46
C ASN A 400 -1.33 0.54 24.97
N GLY A 401 -2.60 0.75 24.61
CA GLY A 401 -3.00 0.97 23.22
C GLY A 401 -3.51 -0.30 22.51
N PRO A 402 -3.66 -0.27 21.19
CA PRO A 402 -4.29 -1.36 20.42
C PRO A 402 -3.39 -2.59 20.23
N PHE A 403 -2.08 -2.45 20.42
CA PHE A 403 -1.12 -3.51 20.13
C PHE A 403 -1.02 -4.55 21.24
N ALA A 404 -0.72 -5.80 20.85
CA ALA A 404 -0.44 -6.88 21.78
C ALA A 404 0.75 -7.71 21.32
N GLU A 405 1.46 -8.33 22.28
CA GLU A 405 2.46 -9.35 21.98
C GLU A 405 1.74 -10.66 21.65
N ILE A 406 1.98 -11.17 20.47
CA ILE A 406 1.37 -12.38 19.97
C ILE A 406 2.41 -13.51 20.01
N PRO A 407 2.09 -14.66 20.60
CA PRO A 407 2.98 -15.81 20.57
C PRO A 407 3.25 -16.29 19.13
N THR A 408 4.50 -16.72 18.88
CA THR A 408 4.83 -17.43 17.63
C THR A 408 3.92 -18.65 17.47
N ASP A 409 3.59 -19.01 16.22
CA ASP A 409 2.66 -20.06 15.84
C ASP A 409 1.20 -19.84 16.27
N THR A 410 0.84 -18.60 16.62
CA THR A 410 -0.58 -18.25 16.75
C THR A 410 -1.28 -18.33 15.41
N VAL A 411 -2.44 -18.97 15.37
CA VAL A 411 -3.26 -19.14 14.17
C VAL A 411 -4.65 -18.57 14.41
N LEU A 412 -5.12 -17.72 13.49
CA LEU A 412 -6.51 -17.30 13.39
C LEU A 412 -7.14 -18.03 12.20
N ALA A 413 -8.31 -18.63 12.38
CA ALA A 413 -9.04 -19.29 11.30
C ALA A 413 -10.46 -18.75 11.20
N LYS A 414 -10.97 -18.71 9.97
CA LYS A 414 -12.33 -18.24 9.66
C LYS A 414 -12.94 -19.13 8.59
N ASN A 415 -14.04 -19.80 8.91
CA ASN A 415 -14.87 -20.51 7.94
C ASN A 415 -15.95 -19.59 7.40
N LEU A 416 -16.07 -19.53 6.09
CA LEU A 416 -17.11 -18.82 5.37
C LEU A 416 -18.10 -19.84 4.77
N SER A 417 -19.38 -19.68 5.09
CA SER A 417 -20.44 -20.57 4.61
C SER A 417 -21.65 -19.78 4.11
N ARG A 418 -22.31 -20.30 3.07
CA ARG A 418 -23.58 -19.80 2.54
C ARG A 418 -24.58 -20.93 2.52
N ASP A 419 -25.77 -20.69 3.08
CA ASP A 419 -26.84 -21.71 3.19
C ASP A 419 -26.33 -23.03 3.81
N LYS A 420 -25.48 -22.94 4.83
CA LYS A 420 -24.80 -24.05 5.52
C LYS A 420 -23.76 -24.80 4.67
N ARG A 421 -23.49 -24.40 3.42
CA ARG A 421 -22.42 -24.92 2.59
C ARG A 421 -21.14 -24.14 2.88
N LEU A 422 -20.09 -24.82 3.27
CA LEU A 422 -18.75 -24.23 3.43
C LEU A 422 -18.19 -23.89 2.06
N LEU A 423 -17.70 -22.67 1.92
CA LEU A 423 -17.09 -22.14 0.69
C LEU A 423 -15.58 -22.05 0.82
N GLU A 424 -15.12 -21.45 1.93
CA GLU A 424 -13.73 -21.10 2.14
C GLU A 424 -13.36 -21.20 3.62
N THR A 425 -12.16 -21.70 3.91
CA THR A 425 -11.51 -21.52 5.20
C THR A 425 -10.29 -20.62 5.00
N GLN A 426 -10.29 -19.46 5.64
CA GLN A 426 -9.17 -18.53 5.68
C GLN A 426 -8.35 -18.77 6.94
N ILE A 427 -7.03 -18.87 6.80
CA ILE A 427 -6.07 -19.03 7.90
C ILE A 427 -5.10 -17.87 7.87
N LEU A 428 -4.86 -17.26 9.02
CA LEU A 428 -3.82 -16.27 9.26
C LEU A 428 -2.87 -16.84 10.32
N HIS A 429 -1.63 -17.08 9.96
CA HIS A 429 -0.60 -17.67 10.82
C HIS A 429 0.51 -16.69 11.11
N TYR A 430 0.89 -16.57 12.37
CA TYR A 430 2.03 -15.78 12.84
C TYR A 430 3.24 -16.69 13.08
N ASP A 431 4.28 -16.56 12.29
CA ASP A 431 5.50 -17.40 12.38
C ASP A 431 6.58 -16.85 13.33
N GLY A 432 6.26 -15.80 14.09
CA GLY A 432 7.18 -15.10 14.98
C GLY A 432 7.87 -13.88 14.33
N SER A 433 7.77 -13.74 13.03
CA SER A 433 8.30 -12.58 12.28
C SER A 433 7.24 -11.85 11.49
N ALA A 434 6.30 -12.57 10.87
CA ALA A 434 5.25 -12.02 10.02
C ALA A 434 3.96 -12.84 10.09
N TRP A 435 2.85 -12.21 9.72
CA TRP A 435 1.57 -12.86 9.52
C TRP A 435 1.42 -13.30 8.06
N GLN A 436 0.99 -14.54 7.86
CA GLN A 436 0.80 -15.12 6.54
C GLN A 436 -0.65 -15.59 6.35
N GLY A 437 -1.28 -15.13 5.25
CA GLY A 437 -2.65 -15.51 4.90
C GLY A 437 -2.69 -16.71 3.97
N TYR A 438 -3.57 -17.66 4.23
CA TYR A 438 -3.83 -18.84 3.40
C TYR A 438 -5.32 -19.04 3.24
N SER A 439 -5.73 -19.47 2.04
CA SER A 439 -7.11 -19.76 1.70
C SER A 439 -7.26 -21.21 1.29
N TYR A 440 -8.28 -21.90 1.79
CA TYR A 440 -8.62 -23.27 1.43
C TYR A 440 -10.02 -23.29 0.85
N ALA A 441 -10.16 -23.77 -0.38
CA ALA A 441 -11.42 -23.90 -1.10
C ALA A 441 -12.09 -25.24 -0.78
N TRP A 442 -13.33 -25.22 -0.24
CA TRP A 442 -14.06 -26.44 0.09
C TRP A 442 -14.49 -27.18 -1.17
N ASN A 443 -14.34 -28.51 -1.13
CA ASN A 443 -14.82 -29.37 -2.20
C ASN A 443 -16.36 -29.50 -2.18
N GLU A 444 -16.94 -29.93 -3.30
CA GLU A 444 -18.40 -30.07 -3.42
C GLU A 444 -18.99 -31.08 -2.43
N ALA A 445 -18.25 -32.13 -2.09
CA ALA A 445 -18.67 -33.14 -1.12
C ALA A 445 -18.66 -32.65 0.34
N GLN A 446 -18.15 -31.46 0.61
CA GLN A 446 -18.03 -30.89 1.96
C GLN A 446 -17.24 -31.77 2.94
N THR A 447 -16.24 -32.49 2.42
CA THR A 447 -15.42 -33.43 3.20
C THR A 447 -14.05 -32.88 3.53
N ASP A 448 -13.52 -31.98 2.70
CA ASP A 448 -12.21 -31.36 2.87
C ASP A 448 -12.12 -30.06 2.04
N ALA A 449 -11.07 -29.29 2.27
CA ALA A 449 -10.77 -28.08 1.49
C ALA A 449 -9.31 -28.12 0.99
N GLU A 450 -9.09 -27.60 -0.22
CA GLU A 450 -7.81 -27.57 -0.89
C GLU A 450 -7.18 -26.17 -0.84
N LEU A 451 -5.86 -26.11 -0.60
CA LEU A 451 -5.11 -24.87 -0.58
C LEU A 451 -5.20 -24.14 -1.93
N VAL A 452 -5.59 -22.89 -1.90
CA VAL A 452 -5.60 -22.00 -3.07
C VAL A 452 -4.19 -21.45 -3.29
N GLY A 453 -3.79 -21.31 -4.56
CA GLY A 453 -2.52 -20.69 -4.93
C GLY A 453 -2.34 -19.28 -4.40
N ALA A 454 -1.10 -18.82 -4.29
CA ALA A 454 -0.76 -17.51 -3.72
C ALA A 454 -1.40 -16.34 -4.49
N GLU A 455 -1.62 -16.52 -5.79
CA GLU A 455 -2.24 -15.56 -6.71
C GLU A 455 -3.75 -15.38 -6.49
N GLY A 456 -4.37 -16.26 -5.70
CA GLY A 456 -5.83 -16.27 -5.55
C GLY A 456 -6.57 -16.74 -6.81
N LYS A 457 -7.89 -16.74 -6.79
CA LYS A 457 -8.73 -17.05 -7.96
C LYS A 457 -10.16 -16.60 -7.75
N THR A 458 -10.87 -16.32 -8.85
CA THR A 458 -12.33 -16.16 -8.82
C THR A 458 -12.97 -17.35 -9.52
N VAL A 459 -14.00 -17.92 -8.88
CA VAL A 459 -14.77 -19.04 -9.41
C VAL A 459 -16.27 -18.73 -9.28
N GLU A 460 -17.10 -19.47 -9.99
CA GLU A 460 -18.54 -19.42 -9.84
C GLU A 460 -19.01 -20.52 -8.89
N ILE A 461 -19.71 -20.17 -7.82
CA ILE A 461 -20.31 -21.10 -6.86
C ILE A 461 -21.79 -20.78 -6.74
N ASP A 462 -22.66 -21.75 -7.09
CA ASP A 462 -24.13 -21.62 -7.07
C ASP A 462 -24.62 -20.43 -7.91
N GLY A 463 -23.99 -20.20 -9.09
CA GLY A 463 -24.35 -19.14 -10.01
C GLY A 463 -23.92 -17.73 -9.56
N LYS A 464 -23.06 -17.64 -8.58
CA LYS A 464 -22.50 -16.37 -8.06
C LYS A 464 -20.97 -16.40 -8.05
N PRO A 465 -20.30 -15.31 -8.41
CA PRO A 465 -18.85 -15.24 -8.30
C PRO A 465 -18.42 -15.30 -6.83
N TRP A 466 -17.36 -16.09 -6.57
CA TRP A 466 -16.67 -16.16 -5.29
C TRP A 466 -15.19 -15.94 -5.52
N THR A 467 -14.58 -14.98 -4.80
CA THR A 467 -13.16 -14.65 -4.93
C THR A 467 -12.40 -15.17 -3.73
N PHE A 468 -11.49 -16.10 -3.98
CA PHE A 468 -10.40 -16.44 -3.07
C PHE A 468 -9.27 -15.44 -3.28
N HIS A 469 -9.05 -14.58 -2.30
CA HIS A 469 -8.08 -13.49 -2.42
C HIS A 469 -6.64 -14.00 -2.47
N SER A 470 -5.78 -13.28 -3.18
CA SER A 470 -4.35 -13.54 -3.20
C SER A 470 -3.72 -13.25 -1.82
N ARG A 471 -2.52 -13.80 -1.55
CA ARG A 471 -1.80 -13.52 -0.30
C ARG A 471 -1.45 -12.04 -0.17
N THR A 472 -1.15 -11.38 -1.27
CA THR A 472 -0.89 -9.93 -1.31
C THR A 472 -2.13 -9.12 -0.94
N GLU A 473 -3.31 -9.49 -1.45
CA GLU A 473 -4.57 -8.84 -1.07
C GLU A 473 -4.88 -9.04 0.43
N CYS A 474 -4.59 -10.22 1.00
CA CYS A 474 -4.68 -10.44 2.44
C CYS A 474 -3.80 -9.45 3.22
N ALA A 475 -2.56 -9.23 2.79
CA ALA A 475 -1.61 -8.33 3.45
C ALA A 475 -2.04 -6.84 3.37
N ARG A 476 -2.84 -6.44 2.37
CA ARG A 476 -3.37 -5.06 2.29
C ARG A 476 -4.30 -4.71 3.45
N CYS A 477 -5.07 -5.67 3.95
CA CYS A 477 -5.94 -5.50 5.13
C CYS A 477 -5.21 -5.89 6.42
N HIS A 478 -4.48 -7.01 6.40
CA HIS A 478 -3.71 -7.53 7.52
C HIS A 478 -2.31 -6.90 7.52
N ASN A 479 -2.22 -5.62 7.86
CA ASN A 479 -0.99 -4.82 7.87
C ASN A 479 -0.69 -4.24 9.26
N ILE A 480 0.44 -3.59 9.41
CA ILE A 480 0.89 -3.00 10.68
C ILE A 480 -0.08 -1.93 11.22
N ALA A 481 -0.72 -1.15 10.36
CA ALA A 481 -1.66 -0.11 10.78
C ALA A 481 -2.95 -0.71 11.39
N SER A 482 -3.34 -1.92 10.96
CA SER A 482 -4.48 -2.67 11.47
C SER A 482 -4.13 -3.68 12.57
N ASP A 483 -2.87 -3.67 13.06
CA ASP A 483 -2.33 -4.67 13.99
C ASP A 483 -2.54 -6.12 13.48
N PHE A 484 -2.54 -6.31 12.18
CA PHE A 484 -2.69 -7.56 11.44
C PHE A 484 -3.94 -8.41 11.79
N ARG A 485 -4.41 -8.40 13.03
CA ARG A 485 -5.41 -9.33 13.58
C ARG A 485 -6.86 -9.00 13.28
N LEU A 486 -7.16 -7.76 12.90
CA LEU A 486 -8.50 -7.23 12.57
C LEU A 486 -9.61 -7.65 13.55
N ALA A 487 -10.14 -8.87 13.39
CA ALA A 487 -11.26 -9.39 14.18
C ALA A 487 -10.88 -9.76 15.63
N PHE A 488 -9.64 -10.23 15.88
CA PHE A 488 -9.17 -10.57 17.22
C PHE A 488 -8.58 -9.34 17.92
N HIS A 489 -9.46 -8.40 18.24
CA HIS A 489 -9.13 -7.11 18.85
C HIS A 489 -9.97 -6.90 20.12
N PRO A 490 -9.44 -6.28 21.20
CA PRO A 490 -10.16 -6.14 22.46
C PRO A 490 -11.59 -5.64 22.31
N GLY A 491 -11.82 -4.53 21.63
CA GLY A 491 -13.15 -3.94 21.44
C GLY A 491 -14.16 -4.84 20.72
N GLN A 492 -13.71 -5.78 19.86
CA GLN A 492 -14.56 -6.70 19.12
C GLN A 492 -14.98 -7.92 19.95
N LEU A 493 -14.21 -8.31 20.96
CA LEU A 493 -14.34 -9.57 21.68
C LEU A 493 -15.19 -9.46 22.96
N ASP A 494 -15.57 -8.26 23.39
CA ASP A 494 -16.43 -8.05 24.57
C ASP A 494 -17.89 -8.45 24.28
N LEU A 495 -18.12 -9.76 24.21
CA LEU A 495 -19.40 -10.34 23.83
C LEU A 495 -19.67 -11.63 24.61
N GLY A 496 -20.79 -11.67 25.34
CA GLY A 496 -21.32 -12.90 25.95
C GLY A 496 -20.43 -13.59 26.96
N GLY A 497 -19.54 -12.86 27.66
CA GLY A 497 -18.66 -13.41 28.71
C GLY A 497 -17.41 -14.12 28.19
N GLN A 498 -17.13 -14.05 26.87
CA GLN A 498 -15.97 -14.77 26.32
C GLN A 498 -14.61 -14.17 26.75
N LEU A 499 -14.54 -12.88 27.12
CA LEU A 499 -13.30 -12.30 27.65
C LEU A 499 -12.91 -12.90 28.99
N GLU A 500 -13.89 -13.09 29.87
CA GLU A 500 -13.70 -13.75 31.17
C GLU A 500 -13.29 -15.23 30.98
N GLU A 501 -13.90 -15.93 30.02
CA GLU A 501 -13.50 -17.27 29.63
C GLU A 501 -12.05 -17.33 29.14
N PHE A 502 -11.66 -16.45 28.24
CA PHE A 502 -10.29 -16.38 27.69
C PHE A 502 -9.26 -16.01 28.76
N LEU A 503 -9.61 -15.12 29.69
CA LEU A 503 -8.76 -14.79 30.82
C LEU A 503 -8.56 -16.01 31.75
N GLN A 504 -9.64 -16.75 32.07
CA GLN A 504 -9.58 -17.97 32.91
C GLN A 504 -8.75 -19.08 32.24
N LEU A 505 -8.82 -19.18 30.90
CA LEU A 505 -8.01 -20.13 30.12
C LEU A 505 -6.54 -19.69 29.98
N GLY A 506 -6.20 -18.47 30.41
CA GLY A 506 -4.87 -17.91 30.27
C GLY A 506 -4.49 -17.51 28.83
N LEU A 507 -5.47 -17.35 27.94
CA LEU A 507 -5.23 -16.97 26.54
C LEU A 507 -4.91 -15.49 26.39
N ILE A 508 -5.47 -14.64 27.27
CA ILE A 508 -5.28 -13.18 27.30
C ILE A 508 -4.94 -12.73 28.73
N ASN A 509 -4.37 -11.53 28.86
CA ASN A 509 -4.07 -10.92 30.16
C ASN A 509 -5.18 -9.92 30.60
N ASP A 510 -5.15 -9.50 31.88
CA ASP A 510 -6.11 -8.53 32.44
C ASP A 510 -6.14 -7.23 31.61
N ARG A 511 -5.01 -6.78 31.12
CA ARG A 511 -4.92 -5.56 30.29
C ARG A 511 -5.72 -5.65 29.00
N PHE A 512 -5.83 -6.84 28.44
CA PHE A 512 -6.68 -7.07 27.26
C PHE A 512 -8.15 -6.80 27.57
N VAL A 513 -8.60 -7.24 28.72
CA VAL A 513 -9.98 -7.00 29.22
C VAL A 513 -10.22 -5.52 29.50
N GLU A 514 -9.28 -4.84 30.15
CA GLU A 514 -9.35 -3.40 30.40
C GLU A 514 -9.44 -2.60 29.09
N ASN A 515 -8.63 -2.95 28.09
CA ASN A 515 -8.68 -2.30 26.77
C ASN A 515 -10.03 -2.52 26.07
N ALA A 516 -10.65 -3.70 26.22
CA ALA A 516 -11.95 -4.00 25.65
C ALA A 516 -13.07 -3.10 26.23
N GLN A 517 -13.01 -2.82 27.51
CA GLN A 517 -13.98 -1.94 28.20
C GLN A 517 -13.83 -0.46 27.79
N GLN A 518 -12.64 -0.07 27.33
CA GLN A 518 -12.37 1.30 26.87
C GLN A 518 -12.71 1.51 25.38
N GLN A 519 -12.99 0.45 24.63
CA GLN A 519 -13.27 0.47 23.21
C GLN A 519 -14.66 -0.10 22.89
N PRO A 520 -15.74 0.61 23.22
CA PRO A 520 -17.09 0.11 23.00
C PRO A 520 -17.36 -0.06 21.51
N SER A 521 -17.95 -1.18 21.15
CA SER A 521 -18.49 -1.47 19.83
C SER A 521 -19.88 -2.12 19.99
N ALA A 522 -20.67 -2.14 18.92
CA ALA A 522 -22.02 -2.71 18.94
C ALA A 522 -22.27 -3.63 17.75
N GLU A 523 -23.05 -4.68 17.94
CA GLU A 523 -23.58 -5.45 16.82
C GLU A 523 -24.48 -4.54 15.95
N VAL A 524 -24.32 -4.62 14.63
CA VAL A 524 -25.05 -3.79 13.66
C VAL A 524 -26.57 -3.99 13.79
N ALA A 525 -27.00 -5.23 14.03
CA ALA A 525 -28.39 -5.61 14.21
C ALA A 525 -28.98 -5.30 15.60
N ASN A 526 -28.16 -4.86 16.57
CA ASN A 526 -28.62 -4.54 17.92
C ASN A 526 -29.30 -3.15 17.96
N GLU A 527 -30.61 -3.10 17.74
CA GLU A 527 -31.40 -1.87 17.71
C GLU A 527 -31.44 -1.13 19.06
N ASP A 528 -31.13 -1.78 20.17
CA ASP A 528 -31.01 -1.16 21.49
C ASP A 528 -29.73 -0.34 21.66
N ALA A 529 -28.73 -0.57 20.84
CA ALA A 529 -27.49 0.20 20.85
C ALA A 529 -27.62 1.52 20.08
N PRO A 530 -26.87 2.57 20.49
CA PRO A 530 -26.88 3.85 19.79
C PRO A 530 -26.56 3.69 18.28
N LEU A 531 -27.35 4.35 17.44
CA LEU A 531 -27.21 4.29 15.98
C LEU A 531 -25.80 4.68 15.51
N ASP A 532 -25.22 5.74 16.09
CA ASP A 532 -23.85 6.16 15.80
C ASP A 532 -22.84 5.03 16.06
N LEU A 533 -22.97 4.35 17.19
CA LEU A 533 -22.07 3.25 17.54
C LEU A 533 -22.21 2.07 16.57
N ARG A 534 -23.45 1.71 16.17
CA ARG A 534 -23.73 0.64 15.20
C ARG A 534 -23.12 0.95 13.83
N ALA A 535 -23.38 2.15 13.31
CA ALA A 535 -22.88 2.58 12.01
C ALA A 535 -21.35 2.65 11.99
N ARG A 536 -20.73 3.22 13.03
CA ARG A 536 -19.27 3.34 13.12
C ARG A 536 -18.58 1.98 13.37
N THR A 537 -19.23 1.06 14.08
CA THR A 537 -18.73 -0.33 14.18
C THR A 537 -18.74 -1.01 12.82
N TRP A 538 -19.80 -0.80 12.02
CA TRP A 538 -19.85 -1.31 10.65
C TRP A 538 -18.76 -0.71 9.76
N LEU A 539 -18.57 0.62 9.80
CA LEU A 539 -17.51 1.29 9.06
C LEU A 539 -16.11 0.80 9.48
N SER A 540 -15.90 0.63 10.77
CA SER A 540 -14.63 0.11 11.29
C SER A 540 -14.36 -1.32 10.82
N ALA A 541 -15.36 -2.18 10.80
CA ALA A 541 -15.21 -3.58 10.38
C ALA A 541 -15.02 -3.75 8.87
N ASN A 542 -15.64 -2.88 8.04
CA ASN A 542 -15.69 -3.04 6.59
C ASN A 542 -14.73 -2.10 5.83
N CYS A 543 -14.27 -1.02 6.44
CA CYS A 543 -13.55 0.06 5.75
C CYS A 543 -12.25 0.48 6.43
N ALA A 544 -12.20 0.50 7.79
CA ALA A 544 -11.08 1.09 8.52
C ALA A 544 -9.77 0.30 8.41
N HIS A 545 -9.79 -0.97 7.99
CA HIS A 545 -8.55 -1.71 7.73
C HIS A 545 -7.70 -1.09 6.61
N CYS A 546 -8.33 -0.35 5.68
CA CYS A 546 -7.66 0.47 4.68
C CYS A 546 -7.75 1.97 4.99
N HIS A 547 -8.93 2.46 5.44
CA HIS A 547 -9.20 3.87 5.68
C HIS A 547 -8.89 4.28 7.13
N ARG A 548 -7.61 4.36 7.44
CA ARG A 548 -7.01 4.78 8.72
C ARG A 548 -5.65 5.42 8.50
N ASN A 549 -5.12 6.06 9.52
CA ASN A 549 -3.77 6.59 9.46
C ASN A 549 -2.75 5.47 9.14
N ARG A 550 -1.97 5.64 8.08
CA ARG A 550 -1.01 4.65 7.56
C ARG A 550 -1.65 3.32 7.08
N GLY A 551 -2.95 3.29 6.86
CA GLY A 551 -3.63 2.17 6.20
C GLY A 551 -3.36 2.16 4.69
N GLY A 552 -3.78 1.09 4.02
CA GLY A 552 -3.57 0.92 2.57
C GLY A 552 -4.55 1.69 1.67
N GLY A 553 -5.44 2.53 2.23
CA GLY A 553 -6.38 3.36 1.48
C GLY A 553 -5.70 4.60 0.92
N SER A 554 -6.07 4.99 -0.30
CA SER A 554 -5.49 6.14 -1.02
C SER A 554 -6.25 7.45 -0.81
N VAL A 555 -7.02 7.58 0.29
CA VAL A 555 -7.72 8.81 0.71
C VAL A 555 -7.47 9.07 2.19
N THR A 556 -7.58 10.32 2.60
CA THR A 556 -7.21 10.77 3.96
C THR A 556 -8.23 10.41 5.03
N MET A 557 -9.44 9.99 4.67
CA MET A 557 -10.50 9.68 5.64
C MET A 557 -10.11 8.54 6.60
N LYS A 558 -10.52 8.69 7.86
CA LYS A 558 -10.26 7.74 8.96
C LYS A 558 -11.60 7.21 9.47
N LEU A 559 -11.79 5.90 9.35
CA LEU A 559 -13.06 5.24 9.70
C LEU A 559 -12.91 4.30 10.90
N ASP A 560 -11.82 4.43 11.64
CA ASP A 560 -11.62 3.74 12.92
C ASP A 560 -12.69 4.14 13.92
N LEU A 561 -13.13 3.19 14.73
CA LEU A 561 -14.19 3.41 15.70
C LEU A 561 -13.79 4.44 16.80
N GLU A 562 -12.49 4.50 17.13
CA GLU A 562 -11.93 5.37 18.15
C GLU A 562 -11.77 6.84 17.71
N VAL A 563 -11.77 7.10 16.40
CA VAL A 563 -11.60 8.45 15.84
C VAL A 563 -12.87 9.27 16.09
N ALA A 564 -12.75 10.47 16.62
CA ALA A 564 -13.91 11.36 16.82
C ALA A 564 -14.53 11.79 15.47
N LEU A 565 -15.83 12.04 15.45
CA LEU A 565 -16.57 12.34 14.21
C LEU A 565 -15.96 13.51 13.42
N ASN A 566 -15.50 14.56 14.12
CA ASN A 566 -14.84 15.73 13.52
C ASN A 566 -13.39 15.50 13.12
N GLU A 567 -12.82 14.35 13.43
CA GLU A 567 -11.44 13.95 13.10
C GLU A 567 -11.40 12.86 12.02
N MET A 568 -12.57 12.42 11.54
CA MET A 568 -12.68 11.37 10.51
C MET A 568 -12.16 11.81 9.14
N ASP A 569 -11.94 13.10 8.91
CA ASP A 569 -11.60 13.67 7.60
C ASP A 569 -12.59 13.21 6.49
N ALA A 570 -13.88 13.14 6.82
CA ALA A 570 -14.93 12.61 5.94
C ALA A 570 -16.22 13.45 5.97
N ILE A 571 -16.50 14.18 7.05
CA ILE A 571 -17.78 14.89 7.25
C ILE A 571 -17.76 16.22 6.50
N ASP A 572 -18.72 16.41 5.60
CA ASP A 572 -18.94 17.61 4.77
C ASP A 572 -17.71 18.01 3.90
N LEU A 573 -16.83 17.05 3.62
CA LEU A 573 -15.65 17.23 2.76
C LEU A 573 -15.93 16.74 1.35
N ASP A 574 -15.33 17.38 0.35
CA ASP A 574 -15.46 17.03 -1.04
C ASP A 574 -14.75 15.69 -1.33
N PRO A 575 -15.34 14.81 -2.18
CA PRO A 575 -14.73 13.55 -2.52
C PRO A 575 -13.55 13.74 -3.50
N GLU A 576 -12.39 13.19 -3.17
CA GLU A 576 -11.16 13.33 -3.93
C GLU A 576 -11.14 12.49 -5.22
N LYS A 577 -11.96 11.44 -5.29
CA LYS A 577 -12.01 10.47 -6.42
C LYS A 577 -13.28 10.57 -7.26
N GLY A 578 -13.86 11.76 -7.34
CA GLY A 578 -15.04 12.04 -8.14
C GLY A 578 -16.36 11.81 -7.43
N GLY A 579 -17.41 12.42 -7.95
CA GLY A 579 -18.75 12.47 -7.35
C GLY A 579 -19.76 11.51 -7.97
N PHE A 580 -19.39 10.65 -8.91
CA PHE A 580 -20.26 9.64 -9.52
C PHE A 580 -21.58 10.21 -10.11
N GLY A 581 -21.54 11.45 -10.62
CA GLY A 581 -22.73 12.14 -11.17
C GLY A 581 -23.68 12.66 -10.09
N ILE A 582 -23.31 12.62 -8.83
CA ILE A 582 -24.04 13.24 -7.71
C ILE A 582 -23.82 14.75 -7.77
N THR A 583 -24.88 15.54 -7.58
CA THR A 583 -24.80 17.00 -7.52
C THR A 583 -24.29 17.44 -6.14
N ASP A 584 -23.25 18.29 -6.13
CA ASP A 584 -22.59 18.78 -4.91
C ASP A 584 -22.28 17.61 -3.91
N PRO A 585 -21.46 16.62 -4.36
CA PRO A 585 -21.19 15.44 -3.59
C PRO A 585 -20.29 15.74 -2.39
N LYS A 586 -20.47 15.00 -1.30
CA LYS A 586 -19.56 15.00 -0.15
C LYS A 586 -19.12 13.57 0.15
N ILE A 587 -18.00 13.40 0.85
CA ILE A 587 -17.62 12.06 1.34
C ILE A 587 -18.76 11.52 2.20
N ILE A 588 -19.14 12.27 3.25
CA ILE A 588 -20.36 12.10 4.04
C ILE A 588 -21.07 13.44 4.08
N ALA A 589 -22.23 13.56 3.46
CA ALA A 589 -23.07 14.76 3.50
C ALA A 589 -24.04 14.66 4.70
N PRO A 590 -23.88 15.43 5.77
CA PRO A 590 -24.78 15.37 6.93
C PRO A 590 -26.25 15.53 6.54
N GLY A 591 -27.11 14.56 6.94
CA GLY A 591 -28.53 14.55 6.63
C GLY A 591 -28.89 14.13 5.20
N ALA A 592 -27.90 13.85 4.34
CA ALA A 592 -28.14 13.59 2.92
C ALA A 592 -27.39 12.34 2.42
N PRO A 593 -27.85 11.12 2.73
CA PRO A 593 -27.23 9.88 2.20
C PRO A 593 -27.10 9.88 0.68
N HIS A 594 -28.09 10.44 -0.03
CA HIS A 594 -28.13 10.55 -1.49
C HIS A 594 -27.07 11.51 -2.07
N ARG A 595 -26.41 12.33 -1.25
CA ARG A 595 -25.27 13.18 -1.63
C ARG A 595 -23.93 12.64 -1.09
N SER A 596 -23.96 11.55 -0.35
CA SER A 596 -22.79 10.96 0.31
C SER A 596 -22.12 9.92 -0.57
N VAL A 597 -20.91 10.21 -1.06
CA VAL A 597 -20.13 9.29 -1.90
C VAL A 597 -19.78 8.00 -1.15
N LEU A 598 -19.51 8.08 0.15
CA LEU A 598 -19.30 6.89 0.98
C LEU A 598 -20.52 5.98 0.92
N TYR A 599 -21.74 6.52 1.08
CA TYR A 599 -22.96 5.74 0.98
C TYR A 599 -23.13 5.14 -0.42
N TYR A 600 -23.01 5.96 -1.48
CA TYR A 600 -23.12 5.48 -2.86
C TYR A 600 -22.17 4.29 -3.11
N ARG A 601 -20.89 4.41 -2.73
CA ARG A 601 -19.88 3.37 -2.93
C ARG A 601 -20.15 2.10 -2.13
N SER A 602 -20.78 2.22 -0.98
CA SER A 602 -21.17 1.06 -0.14
C SER A 602 -22.42 0.33 -0.64
N VAL A 603 -23.26 1.00 -1.46
CA VAL A 603 -24.54 0.44 -1.89
C VAL A 603 -24.63 0.19 -3.40
N THR A 604 -23.56 0.38 -4.14
CA THR A 604 -23.46 0.05 -5.56
C THR A 604 -22.60 -1.20 -5.76
N PRO A 605 -23.04 -2.21 -6.51
CA PRO A 605 -22.16 -3.28 -7.00
C PRO A 605 -21.45 -2.90 -8.32
N GLY A 606 -21.75 -1.72 -8.87
CA GLY A 606 -21.25 -1.22 -10.14
C GLY A 606 -20.01 -0.35 -10.00
N ILE A 607 -19.91 0.65 -10.88
CA ILE A 607 -18.76 1.57 -10.92
C ILE A 607 -18.58 2.28 -9.58
N GLY A 608 -17.37 2.18 -9.02
CA GLY A 608 -17.01 2.83 -7.76
C GLY A 608 -17.35 2.01 -6.51
N HIS A 609 -17.74 0.74 -6.64
CA HIS A 609 -17.99 -0.15 -5.49
C HIS A 609 -16.83 -0.13 -4.47
N MET A 610 -17.20 -0.15 -3.18
CA MET A 610 -16.30 -0.39 -2.05
C MET A 610 -16.97 -1.39 -1.08
N PRO A 611 -16.17 -2.25 -0.45
CA PRO A 611 -14.71 -2.38 -0.51
C PRO A 611 -14.24 -3.01 -1.83
N MET A 612 -13.03 -2.63 -2.29
CA MET A 612 -12.43 -3.22 -3.50
C MET A 612 -11.98 -4.67 -3.29
N ILE A 613 -11.69 -5.04 -2.04
CA ILE A 613 -11.23 -6.35 -1.59
C ILE A 613 -12.16 -6.84 -0.50
N GLY A 614 -12.56 -8.10 -0.53
CA GLY A 614 -13.33 -8.76 0.52
C GLY A 614 -14.80 -8.98 0.21
N ALA A 615 -15.47 -8.07 -0.48
CA ALA A 615 -16.87 -8.23 -0.88
C ALA A 615 -17.15 -7.59 -2.24
N ARG A 616 -18.12 -8.12 -2.97
CA ARG A 616 -18.58 -7.61 -4.28
C ARG A 616 -20.05 -7.25 -4.30
N THR A 617 -20.78 -7.66 -3.26
CA THR A 617 -22.22 -7.45 -3.12
C THR A 617 -22.52 -6.47 -2.00
N VAL A 618 -23.68 -5.85 -2.05
CA VAL A 618 -24.13 -4.89 -1.04
C VAL A 618 -24.56 -5.62 0.24
N ASP A 619 -24.10 -5.14 1.41
CA ASP A 619 -24.63 -5.52 2.71
C ASP A 619 -25.96 -4.77 2.97
N PRO A 620 -27.12 -5.44 2.97
CA PRO A 620 -28.39 -4.74 3.15
C PRO A 620 -28.56 -4.13 4.54
N GLU A 621 -28.05 -4.77 5.60
CA GLU A 621 -28.11 -4.24 6.97
C GLU A 621 -27.16 -3.06 7.15
N GLY A 622 -25.93 -3.17 6.65
CA GLY A 622 -24.98 -2.08 6.63
C GLY A 622 -25.49 -0.88 5.85
N ALA A 623 -26.08 -1.10 4.68
CA ALA A 623 -26.69 -0.05 3.87
C ALA A 623 -27.81 0.70 4.61
N LYS A 624 -28.69 -0.04 5.32
CA LYS A 624 -29.75 0.54 6.14
C LYS A 624 -29.19 1.40 7.26
N VAL A 625 -28.28 0.84 8.06
CA VAL A 625 -27.68 1.54 9.21
C VAL A 625 -26.92 2.79 8.79
N LEU A 626 -26.16 2.73 7.69
CA LEU A 626 -25.46 3.90 7.15
C LEU A 626 -26.42 4.99 6.68
N HIS A 627 -27.50 4.61 5.99
CA HIS A 627 -28.52 5.56 5.55
C HIS A 627 -29.15 6.28 6.73
N GLU A 628 -29.61 5.53 7.75
CA GLU A 628 -30.24 6.07 8.96
C GLU A 628 -29.25 6.98 9.71
N TRP A 629 -28.01 6.55 9.88
CA TRP A 629 -26.99 7.32 10.58
C TRP A 629 -26.68 8.62 9.87
N ILE A 630 -26.38 8.61 8.57
CA ILE A 630 -26.11 9.83 7.81
C ILE A 630 -27.31 10.78 7.85
N SER A 631 -28.54 10.24 7.72
CA SER A 631 -29.77 11.02 7.82
C SER A 631 -29.93 11.70 9.19
N SER A 632 -29.42 11.10 10.25
CA SER A 632 -29.50 11.63 11.62
C SER A 632 -28.53 12.78 11.91
N LEU A 633 -27.48 12.94 11.08
CA LEU A 633 -26.43 13.96 11.33
C LEU A 633 -26.91 15.40 11.11
N ALA A 634 -27.92 15.61 10.27
CA ALA A 634 -28.54 16.91 10.03
C ALA A 634 -29.96 16.75 9.41
N GLN A 635 -30.73 17.83 9.35
CA GLN A 635 -32.00 17.87 8.64
C GLN A 635 -31.78 18.36 7.22
N THR A 636 -31.99 17.49 6.22
CA THR A 636 -31.82 17.81 4.79
C THR A 636 -33.01 17.25 3.99
N PRO A 637 -33.55 17.96 2.97
CA PRO A 637 -34.61 17.46 2.12
C PRO A 637 -34.19 16.18 1.39
N THR A 638 -35.06 15.17 1.42
CA THR A 638 -34.86 13.92 0.67
C THR A 638 -35.38 14.09 -0.77
N PRO A 639 -34.67 13.64 -1.80
CA PRO A 639 -35.14 13.73 -3.19
C PRO A 639 -36.32 12.77 -3.43
N GLU A 640 -37.18 13.12 -4.38
CA GLU A 640 -38.20 12.21 -4.86
C GLU A 640 -37.55 10.98 -5.51
N PRO A 641 -38.00 9.76 -5.17
CA PRO A 641 -37.45 8.53 -5.73
C PRO A 641 -37.73 8.42 -7.22
N GLY A 642 -36.77 7.98 -8.00
CA GLY A 642 -36.91 7.87 -9.46
C GLY A 642 -35.60 7.62 -10.19
N LEU A 643 -35.56 7.82 -11.50
CA LEU A 643 -34.39 7.61 -12.37
C LEU A 643 -33.91 8.90 -13.06
N LYS A 644 -34.35 10.05 -12.57
CA LYS A 644 -34.05 11.35 -13.20
C LYS A 644 -32.55 11.72 -13.06
N ASN A 645 -31.97 11.41 -11.93
CA ASN A 645 -30.56 11.63 -11.59
C ASN A 645 -30.10 10.55 -10.57
N VAL A 646 -28.82 10.58 -10.24
CA VAL A 646 -28.21 9.57 -9.34
C VAL A 646 -28.80 9.64 -7.93
N GLU A 647 -29.09 10.84 -7.43
CA GLU A 647 -29.66 11.05 -6.08
C GLU A 647 -31.07 10.45 -5.96
N SER A 648 -31.91 10.68 -6.96
CA SER A 648 -33.25 10.06 -7.03
C SER A 648 -33.18 8.53 -7.17
N ALA A 649 -32.18 8.04 -7.91
CA ALA A 649 -31.96 6.60 -8.07
C ALA A 649 -31.44 5.93 -6.79
N LEU A 650 -30.56 6.60 -6.02
CA LEU A 650 -30.13 6.14 -4.71
C LEU A 650 -31.30 6.04 -3.72
N GLN A 651 -32.17 7.05 -3.70
CA GLN A 651 -33.38 7.02 -2.86
C GLN A 651 -34.31 5.88 -3.28
N LEU A 652 -34.53 5.70 -4.57
CA LEU A 652 -35.35 4.60 -5.09
C LEU A 652 -34.76 3.24 -4.73
N ALA A 653 -33.45 3.03 -4.89
CA ALA A 653 -32.77 1.80 -4.54
C ALA A 653 -32.87 1.51 -3.03
N HIS A 654 -32.78 2.54 -2.18
CA HIS A 654 -33.00 2.42 -0.74
C HIS A 654 -34.40 1.91 -0.42
N LEU A 655 -35.46 2.54 -0.95
CA LEU A 655 -36.84 2.16 -0.71
C LEU A 655 -37.18 0.75 -1.20
N ILE A 656 -36.58 0.29 -2.31
CA ILE A 656 -36.72 -1.09 -2.78
C ILE A 656 -35.98 -2.05 -1.82
N ARG A 657 -34.79 -1.71 -1.39
CA ARG A 657 -33.97 -2.55 -0.50
C ARG A 657 -34.61 -2.73 0.88
N THR A 658 -35.24 -1.68 1.39
CA THR A 658 -35.99 -1.73 2.67
C THR A 658 -37.39 -2.34 2.56
N GLY A 659 -37.86 -2.59 1.33
CA GLY A 659 -39.19 -3.17 1.07
C GLY A 659 -40.35 -2.17 1.09
N GLU A 660 -40.07 -0.87 1.23
CA GLU A 660 -41.06 0.21 1.15
C GLU A 660 -41.69 0.30 -0.26
N ILE A 661 -40.88 0.03 -1.27
CA ILE A 661 -41.35 -0.23 -2.64
C ILE A 661 -41.11 -1.71 -2.93
N SER A 662 -42.16 -2.47 -3.27
CA SER A 662 -42.08 -3.92 -3.42
C SER A 662 -42.96 -4.45 -4.53
N GLY A 663 -42.93 -5.78 -4.79
CA GLY A 663 -43.77 -6.44 -5.77
C GLY A 663 -43.58 -5.94 -7.21
N ASP A 664 -44.70 -5.81 -7.96
CA ASP A 664 -44.69 -5.43 -9.38
C ASP A 664 -44.14 -4.00 -9.59
N GLU A 665 -44.34 -3.10 -8.64
CA GLU A 665 -43.83 -1.75 -8.70
C GLU A 665 -42.32 -1.75 -8.65
N ALA A 666 -41.70 -2.45 -7.69
CA ALA A 666 -40.24 -2.59 -7.58
C ALA A 666 -39.69 -3.26 -8.84
N ALA A 667 -40.27 -4.35 -9.31
CA ALA A 667 -39.84 -5.04 -10.52
C ALA A 667 -39.86 -4.14 -11.75
N GLY A 668 -40.86 -3.28 -11.86
CA GLY A 668 -40.97 -2.29 -12.95
C GLY A 668 -39.86 -1.24 -12.89
N TRP A 669 -39.53 -0.73 -11.70
CA TRP A 669 -38.43 0.21 -11.52
C TRP A 669 -37.06 -0.41 -11.76
N ILE A 670 -36.82 -1.62 -11.24
CA ILE A 670 -35.55 -2.36 -11.43
C ILE A 670 -35.28 -2.58 -12.92
N LYS A 671 -36.29 -3.04 -13.67
CA LYS A 671 -36.14 -3.24 -15.12
C LYS A 671 -35.75 -1.93 -15.83
N LYS A 672 -36.47 -0.83 -15.57
CA LYS A 672 -36.19 0.48 -16.18
C LYS A 672 -34.80 1.00 -15.80
N ALA A 673 -34.38 0.78 -14.55
CA ALA A 673 -33.08 1.20 -14.07
C ALA A 673 -31.92 0.43 -14.73
N ARG A 674 -32.08 -0.89 -14.87
CA ARG A 674 -31.08 -1.74 -15.58
C ARG A 674 -30.93 -1.36 -17.06
N ASP A 675 -32.02 -0.92 -17.71
CA ASP A 675 -32.05 -0.45 -19.09
C ASP A 675 -31.59 1.02 -19.23
N SER A 676 -31.20 1.68 -18.15
CA SER A 676 -30.73 3.08 -18.19
C SER A 676 -29.46 3.22 -18.99
N ALA A 677 -29.39 4.25 -19.84
CA ALA A 677 -28.17 4.64 -20.57
C ALA A 677 -27.07 5.22 -19.63
N ASN A 678 -27.43 5.59 -18.40
CA ASN A 678 -26.47 6.05 -17.39
C ASN A 678 -25.89 4.83 -16.64
N PRO A 679 -24.60 4.51 -16.81
CA PRO A 679 -23.99 3.31 -16.22
C PRO A 679 -23.95 3.35 -14.68
N ILE A 680 -23.97 4.55 -14.08
CA ILE A 680 -24.05 4.71 -12.61
C ILE A 680 -25.41 4.26 -12.11
N ILE A 681 -26.50 4.72 -12.77
CA ILE A 681 -27.88 4.33 -12.40
C ILE A 681 -28.10 2.83 -12.65
N SER A 682 -27.72 2.32 -13.83
CA SER A 682 -27.90 0.90 -14.11
C SER A 682 -27.09 0.02 -13.15
N GLY A 683 -25.87 0.43 -12.77
CA GLY A 683 -25.04 -0.27 -11.80
C GLY A 683 -25.64 -0.40 -10.41
N LEU A 684 -26.40 0.61 -9.94
CA LEU A 684 -27.08 0.58 -8.64
C LEU A 684 -28.13 -0.54 -8.53
N PHE A 685 -28.65 -1.04 -9.64
CA PHE A 685 -29.78 -1.99 -9.66
C PHE A 685 -29.38 -3.39 -10.17
N THR A 686 -28.11 -3.69 -10.33
CA THR A 686 -27.69 -5.00 -10.86
C THR A 686 -27.94 -6.17 -9.91
N GLU A 687 -28.02 -5.95 -8.61
CA GLU A 687 -28.24 -6.98 -7.60
C GLU A 687 -29.71 -7.24 -7.26
N PHE A 688 -30.61 -6.34 -7.60
CA PHE A 688 -32.04 -6.56 -7.32
C PHE A 688 -32.59 -7.70 -8.25
#